data_06904512346c62c15fec72c4170d5230
#
_entry.id   06904512346c62c15fec72c4170d5230
#
_cell.length_a   1.000
_cell.length_b   1.000
_cell.length_c   1.000
_cell.angle_alpha   90.00
_cell.angle_beta   90.00
_cell.angle_gamma   90.00
#
_symmetry.space_group_name_H-M   'P 1'
#
loop_
_entity.id
_entity.type
_entity.pdbx_description
1 polymer ?
#
loop_
_entity_poly.entity_id
_entity_poly.type
_entity_poly.pdbx_seq_one_letter_code
_entity_poly.pdbx_strand_id
1 'polypeptide(L)'
;MHYEQGSYGIKGWGKHGPLTNPYAFGWFEHMRHEGDNKRFPQAFTIYEGGLLGSAYEGRIIAPNALHNLVYVSERLPDGSTFRTKDEEQLITTTDRWFRPVWAGVGPDGGFYMADWYDTRLSHVSPVDDWHKTSGRIYRVRPASGAPKLKPFDLSKASGEELLGYLSHQNEWFRKQAIHEIAWRNMTDLVPKLKAMPLTLETLWALDALNAVEALPINHSDPYIRRWAWKMAGEKQILPPLGEEKHIEVCAQILASAKKLPSAGALFLLRAGDIEDESGHLPLLAWWALEAKAEKERDTVFKYFKADPAFLQTKLFRDHLAEKLAKRYALAGGEENLNSCADLLALTNDETLRGKFIAGIASAFEGAEMPKLPDSLTKALNDYMAKQSGGDLTLALRSGNADALKKALKLLGDAKATNIARIAIAKTLAELGKQEAVMPMVAILKATNPPSLKRGILQAAAKFDDKRIPEALLLGWEGQIAGDKALREDALRVLAGRKEWAQILVSFVNDWKVPVKHFTIDIVRQLSLHKDADIDAAIEKHWRGLLVTGPTPEKKKEAERIKAVIKTGLGDVAKGKIQFMARCAICHKLFDEGGQIGPDLTGYDRANPDFWLDNMFTPSLEIREGFGAYIVKTKGGQILTGLMDAQDANGIVIKDMANNKTAVKQADIEKMEASPISLMPEGLTAGMSDADLKDFFAYLMRK
;
A
#
# COMPACT_ATOMS: atom_id res chain seq x y z
N MET A 1 -11.47 -3.77 -8.42
CA MET A 1 -11.38 -3.72 -6.94
C MET A 1 -12.78 -3.85 -6.35
N HIS A 2 -12.89 -4.58 -5.26
CA HIS A 2 -14.14 -4.71 -4.52
C HIS A 2 -13.96 -4.07 -3.14
N TYR A 3 -14.73 -3.05 -2.83
CA TYR A 3 -14.69 -2.35 -1.56
C TYR A 3 -16.07 -2.25 -0.95
N GLU A 4 -16.16 -2.59 0.33
CA GLU A 4 -17.34 -2.32 1.12
C GLU A 4 -17.42 -0.83 1.51
N GLN A 5 -18.64 -0.35 1.72
CA GLN A 5 -18.86 1.03 2.09
C GLN A 5 -18.13 1.39 3.39
N GLY A 6 -17.38 2.48 3.39
CA GLY A 6 -16.61 2.93 4.54
C GLY A 6 -15.25 2.24 4.72
N SER A 7 -14.85 1.35 3.81
CA SER A 7 -13.52 0.74 3.80
C SER A 7 -12.43 1.72 3.35
N TYR A 8 -11.18 1.36 3.62
CA TYR A 8 -10.00 2.03 3.10
C TYR A 8 -9.32 1.12 2.09
N GLY A 9 -9.12 1.61 0.88
CA GLY A 9 -8.34 0.92 -0.14
C GLY A 9 -6.85 1.13 0.05
N ILE A 10 -6.07 0.42 -0.77
CA ILE A 10 -4.62 0.61 -0.81
C ILE A 10 -4.27 2.08 -0.97
N LYS A 11 -3.39 2.57 -0.12
CA LYS A 11 -3.01 3.98 -0.13
C LYS A 11 -2.14 4.32 -1.33
N GLY A 12 -2.49 5.38 -2.04
CA GLY A 12 -1.58 6.05 -2.96
C GLY A 12 -0.68 7.00 -2.19
N TRP A 13 0.61 6.94 -2.43
CA TRP A 13 1.58 7.91 -1.92
C TRP A 13 1.88 8.97 -2.99
N GLY A 14 2.40 10.10 -2.58
CA GLY A 14 2.77 11.18 -3.48
C GLY A 14 1.62 12.14 -3.75
N LYS A 15 1.13 12.23 -4.98
CA LYS A 15 0.14 13.22 -5.40
C LYS A 15 -1.19 13.16 -4.63
N HIS A 16 -1.57 11.99 -4.15
CA HIS A 16 -2.85 11.75 -3.48
C HIS A 16 -2.79 11.83 -1.95
N GLY A 17 -1.59 12.02 -1.40
CA GLY A 17 -1.39 12.17 0.04
C GLY A 17 -1.58 10.89 0.86
N PRO A 18 -1.50 11.00 2.19
CA PRO A 18 -1.68 9.89 3.11
C PRO A 18 -3.16 9.50 3.25
N LEU A 19 -3.41 8.36 3.90
CA LEU A 19 -4.75 8.02 4.36
C LEU A 19 -5.31 9.13 5.23
N THR A 20 -6.59 9.46 5.00
CA THR A 20 -7.30 10.49 5.79
C THR A 20 -7.53 10.09 7.25
N ASN A 21 -7.51 8.77 7.55
CA ASN A 21 -7.58 8.24 8.90
C ASN A 21 -6.24 7.58 9.28
N PRO A 22 -5.43 8.20 10.15
CA PRO A 22 -4.14 7.66 10.60
C PRO A 22 -4.31 6.40 11.48
N TYR A 23 -5.51 6.11 11.96
CA TYR A 23 -5.84 4.97 12.81
C TYR A 23 -6.50 3.81 12.04
N ALA A 24 -6.55 3.88 10.72
CA ALA A 24 -7.10 2.80 9.90
C ALA A 24 -6.35 1.48 10.09
N PHE A 25 -5.04 1.52 10.38
CA PHE A 25 -4.15 0.38 10.64
C PHE A 25 -4.29 -0.76 9.64
N GLY A 26 -4.54 -0.40 8.40
CA GLY A 26 -4.68 -1.33 7.28
C GLY A 26 -5.50 -0.74 6.15
N TRP A 27 -5.55 -1.47 5.08
CA TRP A 27 -6.31 -1.15 3.86
C TRP A 27 -6.65 -2.45 3.14
N PHE A 28 -7.62 -2.39 2.23
CA PHE A 28 -7.88 -3.51 1.35
C PHE A 28 -6.86 -3.56 0.22
N GLU A 29 -6.27 -4.72 0.03
CA GLU A 29 -5.39 -5.01 -1.09
C GLU A 29 -6.20 -5.11 -2.40
N HIS A 30 -5.50 -5.14 -3.53
CA HIS A 30 -6.12 -5.48 -4.80
C HIS A 30 -6.66 -6.90 -4.78
N MET A 31 -7.78 -7.12 -5.49
CA MET A 31 -8.33 -8.46 -5.71
C MET A 31 -7.26 -9.37 -6.33
N ARG A 32 -7.18 -10.61 -5.86
CA ARG A 32 -6.33 -11.62 -6.47
C ARG A 32 -6.75 -11.85 -7.93
N HIS A 33 -5.79 -12.12 -8.79
CA HIS A 33 -5.99 -12.29 -10.21
C HIS A 33 -5.21 -13.49 -10.73
N GLU A 34 -5.85 -14.32 -11.54
CA GLU A 34 -5.25 -15.43 -12.27
C GLU A 34 -5.31 -15.13 -13.77
N GLY A 35 -4.17 -15.14 -14.45
CA GLY A 35 -4.11 -14.88 -15.89
C GLY A 35 -2.99 -13.96 -16.29
N ASP A 36 -3.24 -13.13 -17.31
CA ASP A 36 -2.26 -12.20 -17.85
C ASP A 36 -2.00 -11.05 -16.88
N ASN A 37 -0.82 -11.01 -16.28
CA ASN A 37 -0.40 -10.00 -15.31
C ASN A 37 -0.14 -8.61 -15.93
N LYS A 38 -0.72 -8.31 -17.07
CA LYS A 38 -0.65 -6.98 -17.68
C LYS A 38 -1.39 -5.96 -16.83
N ARG A 39 -0.97 -4.71 -16.98
CA ARG A 39 -1.52 -3.59 -16.23
C ARG A 39 -3.04 -3.53 -16.35
N PHE A 40 -3.69 -3.21 -15.25
CA PHE A 40 -5.12 -3.25 -15.01
C PHE A 40 -5.96 -2.44 -16.02
N PRO A 41 -7.09 -2.96 -16.50
CA PRO A 41 -8.04 -2.21 -17.32
C PRO A 41 -8.70 -1.08 -16.53
N GLN A 42 -8.99 0.03 -17.20
CA GLN A 42 -9.58 1.23 -16.56
C GLN A 42 -11.11 1.15 -16.44
N ALA A 43 -11.75 0.38 -17.33
CA ALA A 43 -13.20 0.20 -17.36
C ALA A 43 -13.56 -1.28 -17.41
N PHE A 44 -14.73 -1.62 -16.93
CA PHE A 44 -15.30 -2.95 -17.09
C PHE A 44 -16.83 -2.92 -16.95
N THR A 45 -17.48 -3.96 -17.43
CA THR A 45 -18.87 -4.26 -17.10
C THR A 45 -18.99 -5.73 -16.70
N ILE A 46 -19.95 -6.07 -15.83
CA ILE A 46 -20.41 -7.46 -15.67
C ILE A 46 -21.50 -7.62 -16.72
N TYR A 47 -21.27 -8.51 -17.68
CA TYR A 47 -22.19 -8.66 -18.81
C TYR A 47 -23.44 -9.43 -18.39
N GLU A 48 -24.60 -8.81 -18.56
CA GLU A 48 -25.94 -9.39 -18.39
C GLU A 48 -26.87 -8.88 -19.50
N GLY A 49 -26.46 -9.10 -20.75
CA GLY A 49 -27.13 -8.58 -21.93
C GLY A 49 -28.03 -9.58 -22.65
N GLY A 50 -27.77 -10.86 -22.46
CA GLY A 50 -28.49 -11.97 -23.10
C GLY A 50 -28.07 -12.24 -24.54
N LEU A 51 -27.47 -11.27 -25.25
CA LEU A 51 -27.21 -11.38 -26.70
C LEU A 51 -25.96 -12.20 -27.04
N LEU A 52 -24.88 -12.11 -26.23
CA LEU A 52 -23.62 -12.81 -26.49
C LEU A 52 -23.69 -14.31 -26.11
N GLY A 53 -24.77 -14.74 -25.45
CA GLY A 53 -24.95 -16.11 -25.01
C GLY A 53 -24.47 -16.39 -23.58
N SER A 54 -24.84 -17.58 -23.08
CA SER A 54 -24.63 -17.96 -21.67
C SER A 54 -23.16 -18.01 -21.24
N ALA A 55 -22.22 -18.19 -22.17
CA ALA A 55 -20.80 -18.19 -21.87
C ALA A 55 -20.28 -16.81 -21.35
N TYR A 56 -21.00 -15.74 -21.70
CA TYR A 56 -20.61 -14.37 -21.29
C TYR A 56 -21.43 -13.84 -20.11
N GLU A 57 -22.59 -14.46 -19.81
CA GLU A 57 -23.45 -14.00 -18.72
C GLU A 57 -22.74 -14.06 -17.36
N GLY A 58 -22.76 -12.96 -16.62
CA GLY A 58 -22.10 -12.79 -15.34
C GLY A 58 -20.57 -12.62 -15.41
N ARG A 59 -19.99 -12.66 -16.61
CA ARG A 59 -18.54 -12.45 -16.81
C ARG A 59 -18.19 -10.97 -16.78
N ILE A 60 -16.97 -10.68 -16.33
CA ILE A 60 -16.39 -9.34 -16.42
C ILE A 60 -15.82 -9.17 -17.82
N ILE A 61 -16.30 -8.19 -18.56
CA ILE A 61 -15.70 -7.77 -19.85
C ILE A 61 -14.97 -6.45 -19.60
N ALA A 62 -13.65 -6.48 -19.77
CA ALA A 62 -12.76 -5.41 -19.33
C ALA A 62 -11.82 -4.91 -20.44
N PRO A 63 -12.07 -3.73 -21.00
CA PRO A 63 -11.15 -3.06 -21.92
C PRO A 63 -9.83 -2.71 -21.24
N ASN A 64 -8.71 -3.00 -21.91
CA ASN A 64 -7.37 -2.64 -21.48
C ASN A 64 -6.74 -1.67 -22.50
N ALA A 65 -6.86 -0.39 -22.22
CA ALA A 65 -6.37 0.69 -23.10
C ALA A 65 -4.84 0.68 -23.27
N LEU A 66 -4.10 0.10 -22.31
CA LEU A 66 -2.64 0.08 -22.35
C LEU A 66 -2.08 -1.01 -23.27
N HIS A 67 -2.84 -2.09 -23.46
CA HIS A 67 -2.40 -3.27 -24.21
C HIS A 67 -3.27 -3.56 -25.44
N ASN A 68 -4.16 -2.64 -25.83
CA ASN A 68 -4.95 -2.70 -27.05
C ASN A 68 -5.82 -3.99 -27.16
N LEU A 69 -6.46 -4.37 -26.05
CA LEU A 69 -7.26 -5.60 -26.02
C LEU A 69 -8.43 -5.48 -25.04
N VAL A 70 -9.33 -6.44 -25.10
CA VAL A 70 -10.47 -6.57 -24.20
C VAL A 70 -10.49 -7.98 -23.63
N TYR A 71 -10.42 -8.11 -22.31
CA TYR A 71 -10.48 -9.38 -21.59
C TYR A 71 -11.92 -9.80 -21.28
N VAL A 72 -12.12 -11.11 -21.24
CA VAL A 72 -13.26 -11.73 -20.53
C VAL A 72 -12.69 -12.48 -19.34
N SER A 73 -13.18 -12.15 -18.17
CA SER A 73 -12.69 -12.75 -16.92
C SER A 73 -13.86 -13.32 -16.11
N GLU A 74 -13.65 -14.48 -15.53
CA GLU A 74 -14.54 -15.06 -14.53
C GLU A 74 -14.35 -14.35 -13.19
N ARG A 75 -15.44 -14.15 -12.47
CA ARG A 75 -15.46 -13.66 -11.09
C ARG A 75 -15.72 -14.83 -10.16
N LEU A 76 -14.75 -15.17 -9.33
CA LEU A 76 -14.80 -16.28 -8.38
C LEU A 76 -14.84 -15.76 -6.94
N PRO A 77 -15.62 -16.38 -6.03
CA PRO A 77 -15.58 -16.07 -4.62
C PRO A 77 -14.17 -16.22 -4.03
N ASP A 78 -13.81 -15.35 -3.09
CA ASP A 78 -12.52 -15.34 -2.40
C ASP A 78 -12.71 -14.79 -0.98
N GLY A 79 -13.21 -15.63 -0.07
CA GLY A 79 -13.65 -15.18 1.24
C GLY A 79 -14.78 -14.14 1.13
N SER A 80 -14.63 -13.02 1.82
CA SER A 80 -15.60 -11.91 1.77
C SER A 80 -15.45 -10.99 0.55
N THR A 81 -14.56 -11.31 -0.37
CA THR A 81 -14.34 -10.59 -1.64
C THR A 81 -14.34 -11.56 -2.82
N PHE A 82 -13.74 -11.16 -3.92
CA PHE A 82 -13.66 -11.93 -5.15
C PHE A 82 -12.23 -11.97 -5.67
N ARG A 83 -11.92 -12.98 -6.47
CA ARG A 83 -10.77 -13.02 -7.36
C ARG A 83 -11.24 -13.11 -8.80
N THR A 84 -10.40 -12.70 -9.73
CA THR A 84 -10.68 -12.78 -11.16
C THR A 84 -9.79 -13.79 -11.83
N LYS A 85 -10.30 -14.47 -12.85
CA LYS A 85 -9.55 -15.39 -13.70
C LYS A 85 -9.82 -15.03 -15.15
N ASP A 86 -8.78 -14.73 -15.92
CA ASP A 86 -8.91 -14.48 -17.34
C ASP A 86 -9.23 -15.76 -18.08
N GLU A 87 -10.24 -15.70 -18.97
CA GLU A 87 -10.65 -16.83 -19.79
C GLU A 87 -10.22 -16.64 -21.24
N GLU A 88 -10.52 -15.47 -21.81
CA GLU A 88 -10.17 -15.17 -23.20
C GLU A 88 -9.92 -13.68 -23.43
N GLN A 89 -9.37 -13.38 -24.60
CA GLN A 89 -9.27 -12.04 -25.14
C GLN A 89 -10.36 -11.85 -26.20
N LEU A 90 -11.46 -11.21 -25.82
CA LEU A 90 -12.60 -10.96 -26.71
C LEU A 90 -12.20 -10.15 -27.95
N ILE A 91 -11.30 -9.19 -27.77
CA ILE A 91 -10.75 -8.35 -28.83
C ILE A 91 -9.26 -8.24 -28.65
N THR A 92 -8.52 -8.46 -29.73
CA THR A 92 -7.11 -8.19 -29.86
C THR A 92 -6.86 -7.41 -31.13
N THR A 93 -5.89 -6.50 -31.11
CA THR A 93 -5.51 -5.73 -32.30
C THR A 93 -4.04 -5.34 -32.26
N THR A 94 -3.43 -5.21 -33.44
CA THR A 94 -2.09 -4.64 -33.63
C THR A 94 -2.13 -3.12 -33.75
N ASP A 95 -3.32 -2.53 -33.81
CA ASP A 95 -3.50 -1.08 -33.87
C ASP A 95 -3.17 -0.45 -32.53
N ARG A 96 -1.99 0.21 -32.47
CA ARG A 96 -1.51 0.88 -31.26
C ARG A 96 -2.32 2.11 -30.85
N TRP A 97 -3.18 2.62 -31.70
CA TRP A 97 -4.07 3.74 -31.42
C TRP A 97 -5.37 3.32 -30.72
N PHE A 98 -5.71 2.03 -30.77
CA PHE A 98 -6.89 1.51 -30.08
C PHE A 98 -6.72 1.68 -28.55
N ARG A 99 -7.58 2.54 -27.95
CA ARG A 99 -7.58 2.87 -26.51
C ARG A 99 -8.98 2.79 -25.95
N PRO A 100 -9.49 1.58 -25.70
CA PRO A 100 -10.84 1.39 -25.16
C PRO A 100 -10.88 1.83 -23.70
N VAL A 101 -11.71 2.84 -23.41
CA VAL A 101 -11.74 3.54 -22.10
C VAL A 101 -13.07 3.41 -21.37
N TRP A 102 -14.10 2.91 -22.03
CA TRP A 102 -15.43 2.68 -21.46
C TRP A 102 -16.04 1.38 -21.96
N ALA A 103 -16.85 0.74 -21.10
CA ALA A 103 -17.55 -0.51 -21.38
C ALA A 103 -18.96 -0.50 -20.82
N GLY A 104 -19.92 -1.11 -21.52
CA GLY A 104 -21.29 -1.26 -21.05
C GLY A 104 -22.14 -2.14 -21.95
N VAL A 105 -23.29 -2.56 -21.42
CA VAL A 105 -24.33 -3.30 -22.18
C VAL A 105 -25.31 -2.30 -22.76
N GLY A 106 -25.68 -2.50 -24.02
CA GLY A 106 -26.68 -1.66 -24.69
C GLY A 106 -28.11 -2.27 -24.63
N PRO A 107 -29.10 -1.48 -25.07
CA PRO A 107 -30.51 -1.94 -25.06
C PRO A 107 -30.77 -3.17 -25.95
N ASP A 108 -29.95 -3.41 -26.94
CA ASP A 108 -30.01 -4.59 -27.78
C ASP A 108 -29.30 -5.83 -27.21
N GLY A 109 -28.74 -5.71 -25.98
CA GLY A 109 -27.94 -6.75 -25.33
C GLY A 109 -26.51 -6.84 -25.84
N GLY A 110 -26.10 -6.03 -26.82
CA GLY A 110 -24.72 -5.97 -27.30
C GLY A 110 -23.77 -5.36 -26.24
N PHE A 111 -22.50 -5.74 -26.33
CA PHE A 111 -21.44 -5.08 -25.58
C PHE A 111 -20.94 -3.87 -26.36
N TYR A 112 -20.91 -2.72 -25.71
CA TYR A 112 -20.43 -1.46 -26.28
C TYR A 112 -19.19 -0.99 -25.57
N MET A 113 -18.27 -0.40 -26.33
CA MET A 113 -17.08 0.25 -25.75
C MET A 113 -16.75 1.54 -26.53
N ALA A 114 -16.28 2.54 -25.80
CA ALA A 114 -15.74 3.77 -26.38
C ALA A 114 -14.22 3.64 -26.52
N ASP A 115 -13.72 3.98 -27.70
CA ASP A 115 -12.30 4.00 -28.03
C ASP A 115 -11.84 5.45 -28.14
N TRP A 116 -10.90 5.84 -27.25
CA TRP A 116 -10.32 7.18 -27.28
C TRP A 116 -9.45 7.42 -28.51
N TYR A 117 -8.85 6.36 -29.06
CA TYR A 117 -8.00 6.34 -30.24
C TYR A 117 -6.81 7.27 -30.14
N ASP A 118 -5.83 6.91 -29.34
CA ASP A 118 -4.66 7.73 -29.01
C ASP A 118 -3.40 6.85 -28.93
N THR A 119 -2.27 7.34 -29.42
CA THR A 119 -0.96 6.68 -29.28
C THR A 119 -0.38 6.84 -27.89
N ARG A 120 -0.83 7.84 -27.16
CA ARG A 120 -0.30 8.21 -25.86
C ARG A 120 -0.75 7.28 -24.76
N LEU A 121 0.22 6.69 -24.03
CA LEU A 121 -0.01 5.81 -22.90
C LEU A 121 0.08 6.53 -21.55
N SER A 122 0.66 7.72 -21.53
CA SER A 122 0.97 8.46 -20.30
C SER A 122 0.58 9.93 -20.42
N HIS A 123 0.05 10.49 -19.36
CA HIS A 123 -0.23 11.92 -19.24
C HIS A 123 1.03 12.76 -18.94
N VAL A 124 2.20 12.13 -18.89
CA VAL A 124 3.46 12.77 -18.52
C VAL A 124 4.12 13.45 -19.73
N SER A 125 3.83 13.01 -20.97
CA SER A 125 4.35 13.69 -22.16
C SER A 125 3.70 15.07 -22.31
N PRO A 126 4.49 16.15 -22.44
CA PRO A 126 3.96 17.48 -22.68
C PRO A 126 3.45 17.69 -24.12
N VAL A 127 3.73 16.74 -25.01
CA VAL A 127 3.31 16.80 -26.42
C VAL A 127 1.95 16.15 -26.54
N ASP A 128 0.97 16.93 -26.98
CA ASP A 128 -0.40 16.50 -27.27
C ASP A 128 -0.49 16.14 -28.76
N ASP A 129 -0.36 14.85 -29.08
CA ASP A 129 -0.35 14.31 -30.43
C ASP A 129 -1.56 13.44 -30.77
N TRP A 130 -2.57 13.43 -29.89
CA TRP A 130 -3.77 12.65 -30.09
C TRP A 130 -4.68 13.18 -31.20
N HIS A 131 -5.36 12.26 -31.88
CA HIS A 131 -6.20 12.58 -33.02
C HIS A 131 -7.65 12.85 -32.61
N LYS A 132 -8.02 14.12 -32.47
CA LYS A 132 -9.28 14.60 -31.86
C LYS A 132 -10.57 14.21 -32.57
N THR A 133 -10.50 13.67 -33.80
CA THR A 133 -11.67 13.40 -34.65
C THR A 133 -11.86 11.95 -35.01
N SER A 134 -11.04 11.02 -34.49
CA SER A 134 -11.07 9.60 -34.88
C SER A 134 -11.49 8.63 -33.76
N GLY A 135 -11.96 9.15 -32.61
CA GLY A 135 -12.58 8.33 -31.59
C GLY A 135 -13.77 7.51 -32.12
N ARG A 136 -13.99 6.31 -31.60
CA ARG A 136 -14.99 5.38 -32.08
C ARG A 136 -15.82 4.78 -30.94
N ILE A 137 -17.03 4.35 -31.27
CA ILE A 137 -17.82 3.49 -30.41
C ILE A 137 -17.98 2.16 -31.13
N TYR A 138 -17.44 1.11 -30.53
CA TYR A 138 -17.60 -0.25 -31.03
C TYR A 138 -18.79 -0.95 -30.37
N ARG A 139 -19.47 -1.78 -31.15
CA ARG A 139 -20.52 -2.69 -30.71
C ARG A 139 -20.11 -4.12 -31.04
N VAL A 140 -20.03 -4.95 -30.01
CA VAL A 140 -19.81 -6.40 -30.15
C VAL A 140 -21.12 -7.12 -30.08
N ARG A 141 -21.40 -7.97 -31.10
CA ARG A 141 -22.61 -8.76 -31.22
C ARG A 141 -22.33 -10.03 -32.04
N PRO A 142 -23.17 -11.05 -31.97
CA PRO A 142 -23.08 -12.19 -32.90
C PRO A 142 -23.13 -11.74 -34.35
N ALA A 143 -22.41 -12.45 -35.21
CA ALA A 143 -22.38 -12.17 -36.67
C ALA A 143 -23.78 -12.28 -37.33
N SER A 144 -24.63 -13.16 -36.79
CA SER A 144 -25.99 -13.37 -37.24
C SER A 144 -26.96 -13.43 -36.06
N GLY A 145 -28.26 -13.20 -36.31
CA GLY A 145 -29.31 -13.34 -35.30
C GLY A 145 -29.43 -12.14 -34.31
N ALA A 146 -28.62 -11.10 -34.44
CA ALA A 146 -28.76 -9.93 -33.57
C ALA A 146 -30.06 -9.17 -33.82
N PRO A 147 -30.86 -8.89 -32.77
CA PRO A 147 -32.15 -8.23 -32.94
C PRO A 147 -31.98 -6.80 -33.47
N LYS A 148 -32.91 -6.42 -34.35
CA LYS A 148 -33.08 -5.01 -34.73
C LYS A 148 -34.06 -4.38 -33.75
N LEU A 149 -33.59 -3.50 -32.89
CA LEU A 149 -34.48 -2.75 -32.03
C LEU A 149 -35.32 -1.76 -32.85
N LYS A 150 -36.61 -1.73 -32.55
CA LYS A 150 -37.44 -0.61 -32.98
C LYS A 150 -37.10 0.61 -32.14
N PRO A 151 -37.18 1.81 -32.73
CA PRO A 151 -37.04 3.03 -31.91
C PRO A 151 -38.00 3.02 -30.73
N PHE A 152 -37.53 3.34 -29.54
CA PHE A 152 -38.32 3.43 -28.32
C PHE A 152 -37.86 4.60 -27.48
N ASP A 153 -38.68 5.05 -26.54
CA ASP A 153 -38.40 6.14 -25.62
C ASP A 153 -38.95 5.77 -24.23
N LEU A 154 -38.07 5.33 -23.35
CA LEU A 154 -38.45 4.89 -22.01
C LEU A 154 -38.99 6.03 -21.13
N SER A 155 -38.69 7.28 -21.43
CA SER A 155 -39.24 8.43 -20.71
C SER A 155 -40.77 8.54 -20.90
N LYS A 156 -41.32 7.91 -21.95
CA LYS A 156 -42.75 7.84 -22.25
C LYS A 156 -43.40 6.51 -21.86
N ALA A 157 -42.61 5.56 -21.37
CA ALA A 157 -43.16 4.27 -20.95
C ALA A 157 -44.12 4.45 -19.78
N SER A 158 -45.20 3.69 -19.80
CA SER A 158 -46.18 3.63 -18.72
C SER A 158 -45.58 2.95 -17.49
N GLY A 159 -46.19 3.15 -16.31
CA GLY A 159 -45.77 2.49 -15.09
C GLY A 159 -45.80 0.96 -15.22
N GLU A 160 -46.81 0.39 -15.91
CA GLU A 160 -46.89 -1.06 -16.13
C GLU A 160 -45.74 -1.60 -17.00
N GLU A 161 -45.38 -0.88 -18.05
CA GLU A 161 -44.24 -1.24 -18.89
C GLU A 161 -42.93 -1.21 -18.09
N LEU A 162 -42.72 -0.17 -17.25
CA LEU A 162 -41.54 -0.07 -16.42
C LEU A 162 -41.48 -1.19 -15.37
N LEU A 163 -42.60 -1.54 -14.73
CA LEU A 163 -42.67 -2.70 -13.83
C LEU A 163 -42.31 -4.01 -14.55
N GLY A 164 -42.80 -4.18 -15.79
CA GLY A 164 -42.43 -5.33 -16.62
C GLY A 164 -40.93 -5.43 -16.93
N TYR A 165 -40.28 -4.28 -17.12
CA TYR A 165 -38.83 -4.25 -17.37
C TYR A 165 -37.96 -4.59 -16.14
N LEU A 166 -38.46 -4.55 -14.90
CA LEU A 166 -37.69 -4.95 -13.72
C LEU A 166 -37.27 -6.43 -13.73
N SER A 167 -37.93 -7.27 -14.51
CA SER A 167 -37.58 -8.68 -14.72
C SER A 167 -37.00 -8.98 -16.11
N HIS A 168 -36.63 -7.96 -16.87
CA HIS A 168 -36.11 -8.12 -18.21
C HIS A 168 -34.73 -8.82 -18.22
N GLN A 169 -34.48 -9.73 -19.17
CA GLN A 169 -33.23 -10.47 -19.29
C GLN A 169 -32.01 -9.54 -19.42
N ASN A 170 -32.12 -8.49 -20.22
CA ASN A 170 -31.08 -7.51 -20.40
C ASN A 170 -31.08 -6.50 -19.24
N GLU A 171 -29.94 -6.41 -18.51
CA GLU A 171 -29.73 -5.50 -17.38
C GLU A 171 -29.98 -4.03 -17.72
N TRP A 172 -29.75 -3.65 -18.99
CA TRP A 172 -29.95 -2.27 -19.42
C TRP A 172 -31.39 -1.82 -19.15
N PHE A 173 -32.40 -2.66 -19.53
CA PHE A 173 -33.79 -2.33 -19.26
C PHE A 173 -34.13 -2.35 -17.77
N ARG A 174 -33.60 -3.31 -17.00
CA ARG A 174 -33.82 -3.33 -15.53
C ARG A 174 -33.33 -2.06 -14.88
N LYS A 175 -32.09 -1.63 -15.19
CA LYS A 175 -31.49 -0.41 -14.65
C LYS A 175 -32.23 0.85 -15.09
N GLN A 176 -32.56 0.97 -16.37
CA GLN A 176 -33.29 2.14 -16.87
C GLN A 176 -34.70 2.25 -16.31
N ALA A 177 -35.40 1.12 -16.13
CA ALA A 177 -36.72 1.13 -15.50
C ALA A 177 -36.67 1.69 -14.07
N ILE A 178 -35.67 1.26 -13.27
CA ILE A 178 -35.46 1.81 -11.91
C ILE A 178 -35.19 3.31 -11.97
N HIS A 179 -34.35 3.76 -12.91
CA HIS A 179 -34.04 5.19 -13.07
C HIS A 179 -35.29 5.99 -13.46
N GLU A 180 -36.09 5.52 -14.42
CA GLU A 180 -37.32 6.21 -14.84
C GLU A 180 -38.35 6.28 -13.71
N ILE A 181 -38.55 5.19 -12.97
CA ILE A 181 -39.41 5.16 -11.78
C ILE A 181 -38.95 6.19 -10.76
N ALA A 182 -37.63 6.27 -10.50
CA ALA A 182 -37.06 7.22 -9.54
C ALA A 182 -37.15 8.68 -10.02
N TRP A 183 -36.69 8.97 -11.26
CA TRP A 183 -36.65 10.34 -11.81
C TRP A 183 -38.04 10.95 -11.98
N ARG A 184 -39.01 10.12 -12.34
CA ARG A 184 -40.42 10.55 -12.47
C ARG A 184 -41.18 10.51 -11.15
N ASN A 185 -40.51 10.07 -10.06
CA ASN A 185 -41.10 9.94 -8.71
C ASN A 185 -42.46 9.22 -8.72
N MET A 186 -42.50 8.03 -9.37
CA MET A 186 -43.75 7.28 -9.63
C MET A 186 -44.25 6.57 -8.35
N THR A 187 -44.61 7.33 -7.32
CA THR A 187 -45.08 6.81 -6.02
C THR A 187 -46.39 6.03 -6.11
N ASP A 188 -47.21 6.26 -7.16
CA ASP A 188 -48.41 5.48 -7.48
C ASP A 188 -48.12 4.01 -7.79
N LEU A 189 -46.87 3.65 -8.15
CA LEU A 189 -46.44 2.28 -8.38
C LEU A 189 -46.07 1.53 -7.06
N VAL A 190 -45.93 2.20 -5.93
CA VAL A 190 -45.53 1.58 -4.65
C VAL A 190 -46.42 0.40 -4.25
N PRO A 191 -47.75 0.44 -4.34
CA PRO A 191 -48.60 -0.72 -4.01
C PRO A 191 -48.33 -1.91 -4.89
N LYS A 192 -48.07 -1.68 -6.19
CA LYS A 192 -47.78 -2.73 -7.16
C LYS A 192 -46.41 -3.33 -6.92
N LEU A 193 -45.35 -2.50 -6.70
CA LEU A 193 -44.00 -2.94 -6.35
C LEU A 193 -44.01 -3.81 -5.09
N LYS A 194 -44.79 -3.46 -4.07
CA LYS A 194 -44.95 -4.26 -2.84
C LYS A 194 -45.66 -5.58 -3.06
N ALA A 195 -46.51 -5.68 -4.09
CA ALA A 195 -47.19 -6.90 -4.44
C ALA A 195 -46.37 -7.84 -5.32
N MET A 196 -45.28 -7.37 -5.93
CA MET A 196 -44.36 -8.17 -6.73
C MET A 196 -43.46 -9.02 -5.83
N PRO A 197 -42.85 -10.12 -6.37
CA PRO A 197 -41.77 -10.83 -5.70
C PRO A 197 -40.64 -9.87 -5.35
N LEU A 198 -40.12 -9.98 -4.12
CA LEU A 198 -39.00 -9.16 -3.70
C LEU A 198 -37.71 -9.65 -4.35
N THR A 199 -37.22 -8.88 -5.31
CA THR A 199 -35.92 -9.04 -5.97
C THR A 199 -35.05 -7.85 -5.66
N LEU A 200 -33.80 -7.83 -6.11
CA LEU A 200 -32.94 -6.64 -5.96
C LEU A 200 -33.54 -5.44 -6.70
N GLU A 201 -34.07 -5.65 -7.91
CA GLU A 201 -34.65 -4.60 -8.73
C GLU A 201 -35.89 -3.98 -8.07
N THR A 202 -36.79 -4.80 -7.53
CA THR A 202 -37.97 -4.29 -6.81
C THR A 202 -37.58 -3.61 -5.50
N LEU A 203 -36.59 -4.12 -4.78
CA LEU A 203 -36.05 -3.49 -3.58
C LEU A 203 -35.43 -2.12 -3.90
N TRP A 204 -34.63 -2.02 -4.97
CA TRP A 204 -34.02 -0.75 -5.39
C TRP A 204 -35.05 0.27 -5.87
N ALA A 205 -36.08 -0.17 -6.59
CA ALA A 205 -37.18 0.72 -7.01
C ALA A 205 -37.96 1.25 -5.80
N LEU A 206 -38.25 0.40 -4.81
CA LEU A 206 -38.89 0.81 -3.55
C LEU A 206 -38.01 1.78 -2.74
N ASP A 207 -36.71 1.51 -2.67
CA ASP A 207 -35.78 2.37 -1.95
C ASP A 207 -35.65 3.74 -2.63
N ALA A 208 -35.56 3.77 -3.96
CA ALA A 208 -35.51 5.02 -4.73
C ALA A 208 -36.76 5.89 -4.54
N LEU A 209 -37.92 5.27 -4.24
CA LEU A 209 -39.16 5.96 -3.89
C LEU A 209 -39.33 6.22 -2.37
N ASN A 210 -38.31 5.89 -1.55
CA ASN A 210 -38.38 5.95 -0.08
C ASN A 210 -39.54 5.11 0.51
N ALA A 211 -39.91 4.01 -0.13
CA ALA A 211 -41.07 3.17 0.19
C ALA A 211 -40.73 1.84 0.90
N VAL A 212 -39.47 1.65 1.29
CA VAL A 212 -39.03 0.48 2.09
C VAL A 212 -39.40 0.75 3.55
N GLU A 213 -40.46 0.13 4.05
CA GLU A 213 -40.98 0.30 5.42
C GLU A 213 -40.22 -0.58 6.43
N ALA A 214 -39.90 -1.82 6.04
CA ALA A 214 -39.12 -2.74 6.85
C ALA A 214 -37.97 -3.31 6.03
N LEU A 215 -36.78 -3.31 6.63
CA LEU A 215 -35.58 -3.84 5.97
C LEU A 215 -35.63 -5.36 5.93
N PRO A 216 -35.50 -6.01 4.76
CA PRO A 216 -35.62 -7.47 4.61
C PRO A 216 -34.34 -8.21 5.05
N ILE A 217 -33.90 -8.00 6.27
CA ILE A 217 -32.66 -8.59 6.83
C ILE A 217 -32.71 -10.08 7.04
N ASN A 218 -33.92 -10.68 7.06
CA ASN A 218 -34.14 -12.12 7.25
C ASN A 218 -34.55 -12.82 5.95
N HIS A 219 -34.40 -12.15 4.79
CA HIS A 219 -34.76 -12.74 3.50
C HIS A 219 -33.92 -13.98 3.20
N SER A 220 -34.46 -14.97 2.47
CA SER A 220 -33.73 -16.20 2.08
C SER A 220 -32.52 -15.91 1.19
N ASP A 221 -32.66 -14.94 0.24
CA ASP A 221 -31.58 -14.48 -0.63
C ASP A 221 -30.56 -13.63 0.14
N PRO A 222 -29.29 -14.05 0.20
CA PRO A 222 -28.24 -13.30 0.91
C PRO A 222 -27.96 -11.93 0.28
N TYR A 223 -28.14 -11.75 -1.02
CA TYR A 223 -27.90 -10.46 -1.68
C TYR A 223 -28.97 -9.43 -1.31
N ILE A 224 -30.21 -9.85 -1.11
CA ILE A 224 -31.27 -8.99 -0.57
C ILE A 224 -30.93 -8.61 0.88
N ARG A 225 -30.50 -9.57 1.72
CA ARG A 225 -30.06 -9.27 3.09
C ARG A 225 -28.87 -8.31 3.11
N ARG A 226 -27.90 -8.50 2.21
CA ARG A 226 -26.73 -7.60 2.07
C ARG A 226 -27.17 -6.17 1.76
N TRP A 227 -28.08 -5.97 0.82
CA TRP A 227 -28.62 -4.66 0.49
C TRP A 227 -29.45 -4.08 1.62
N ALA A 228 -30.22 -4.88 2.35
CA ALA A 228 -30.94 -4.44 3.54
C ALA A 228 -29.99 -3.89 4.61
N TRP A 229 -28.87 -4.54 4.87
CA TRP A 229 -27.84 -4.05 5.78
C TRP A 229 -27.14 -2.80 5.28
N LYS A 230 -26.92 -2.65 3.98
CA LYS A 230 -26.40 -1.43 3.38
C LYS A 230 -27.37 -0.27 3.64
N MET A 231 -28.64 -0.45 3.36
CA MET A 231 -29.69 0.55 3.63
C MET A 231 -29.79 0.89 5.13
N ALA A 232 -29.64 -0.10 6.00
CA ALA A 232 -29.60 0.10 7.46
C ALA A 232 -28.48 1.10 7.84
N GLY A 233 -27.28 0.91 7.32
CA GLY A 233 -26.15 1.81 7.56
C GLY A 233 -26.37 3.20 6.97
N GLU A 234 -27.01 3.32 5.80
CA GLU A 234 -27.28 4.60 5.15
C GLU A 234 -28.39 5.41 5.87
N LYS A 235 -29.44 4.72 6.31
CA LYS A 235 -30.57 5.30 7.02
C LYS A 235 -30.35 5.40 8.54
N GLN A 236 -29.22 4.93 9.04
CA GLN A 236 -28.89 4.86 10.48
C GLN A 236 -29.93 4.11 11.31
N ILE A 237 -30.51 3.08 10.73
CA ILE A 237 -31.46 2.18 11.39
C ILE A 237 -30.69 0.95 11.89
N LEU A 238 -30.80 0.63 13.17
CA LEU A 238 -30.20 -0.57 13.74
C LEU A 238 -31.21 -1.73 13.75
N PRO A 239 -31.11 -2.70 12.82
CA PRO A 239 -31.94 -3.91 12.87
C PRO A 239 -31.45 -4.86 13.96
N PRO A 240 -32.29 -5.78 14.47
CA PRO A 240 -31.84 -6.85 15.33
C PRO A 240 -30.88 -7.77 14.58
N LEU A 241 -29.74 -8.10 15.18
CA LEU A 241 -28.81 -9.08 14.63
C LEU A 241 -29.32 -10.49 14.95
N GLY A 242 -29.66 -11.25 13.91
CA GLY A 242 -29.81 -12.70 13.96
C GLY A 242 -28.47 -13.42 13.68
N GLU A 243 -28.50 -14.74 13.67
CA GLU A 243 -27.35 -15.55 13.24
C GLU A 243 -27.18 -15.38 11.70
N GLU A 244 -26.10 -14.73 11.28
CA GLU A 244 -25.73 -14.60 9.87
C GLU A 244 -24.46 -15.39 9.58
N LYS A 245 -24.47 -16.20 8.52
CA LYS A 245 -23.35 -17.07 8.12
C LYS A 245 -22.82 -16.75 6.72
N HIS A 246 -23.57 -15.98 5.93
CA HIS A 246 -23.11 -15.64 4.59
C HIS A 246 -22.05 -14.55 4.66
N ILE A 247 -20.85 -14.88 4.22
CA ILE A 247 -19.66 -14.06 4.44
C ILE A 247 -19.78 -12.63 3.85
N GLU A 248 -20.39 -12.47 2.67
CA GLU A 248 -20.61 -11.15 2.07
C GLU A 248 -21.65 -10.31 2.84
N VAL A 249 -22.62 -10.96 3.47
CA VAL A 249 -23.58 -10.27 4.35
C VAL A 249 -22.89 -9.82 5.62
N CYS A 250 -22.05 -10.67 6.21
CA CYS A 250 -21.22 -10.31 7.37
C CYS A 250 -20.31 -9.11 7.08
N ALA A 251 -19.68 -9.09 5.88
CA ALA A 251 -18.89 -7.94 5.45
C ALA A 251 -19.71 -6.65 5.40
N GLN A 252 -20.93 -6.72 4.85
CA GLN A 252 -21.82 -5.55 4.80
C GLN A 252 -22.33 -5.13 6.18
N ILE A 253 -22.63 -6.07 7.07
CA ILE A 253 -22.99 -5.78 8.48
C ILE A 253 -21.89 -4.96 9.13
N LEU A 254 -20.64 -5.40 9.04
CA LEU A 254 -19.48 -4.70 9.61
C LEU A 254 -19.26 -3.32 8.97
N ALA A 255 -19.37 -3.23 7.64
CA ALA A 255 -19.26 -1.96 6.93
C ALA A 255 -20.35 -0.97 7.39
N SER A 256 -21.57 -1.44 7.59
CA SER A 256 -22.69 -0.64 8.08
C SER A 256 -22.53 -0.26 9.54
N ALA A 257 -21.98 -1.15 10.38
CA ALA A 257 -21.73 -0.88 11.81
C ALA A 257 -20.85 0.35 12.04
N LYS A 258 -19.98 0.71 11.11
CA LYS A 258 -19.18 1.94 11.17
C LYS A 258 -20.05 3.20 11.22
N LYS A 259 -21.17 3.21 10.52
CA LYS A 259 -22.10 4.35 10.42
C LYS A 259 -23.20 4.34 11.47
N LEU A 260 -23.54 3.18 12.00
CA LEU A 260 -24.62 3.00 12.96
C LEU A 260 -24.25 3.53 14.35
N PRO A 261 -25.23 3.99 15.17
CA PRO A 261 -24.99 4.39 16.55
C PRO A 261 -24.34 3.26 17.38
N SER A 262 -23.43 3.62 18.29
CA SER A 262 -22.59 2.64 19.01
C SER A 262 -23.34 1.67 19.88
N ALA A 263 -24.42 2.10 20.53
CA ALA A 263 -25.14 1.28 21.52
C ALA A 263 -25.60 -0.10 21.00
N GLY A 264 -25.79 -0.23 19.69
CA GLY A 264 -26.08 -1.53 19.06
C GLY A 264 -25.04 -1.99 18.06
N ALA A 265 -24.33 -1.03 17.43
CA ALA A 265 -23.35 -1.33 16.38
C ALA A 265 -22.16 -2.16 16.89
N LEU A 266 -21.78 -2.03 18.17
CA LEU A 266 -20.70 -2.83 18.75
C LEU A 266 -21.08 -4.31 18.83
N PHE A 267 -22.35 -4.64 19.02
CA PHE A 267 -22.82 -6.03 19.00
C PHE A 267 -22.69 -6.65 17.61
N LEU A 268 -22.78 -5.85 16.54
CA LEU A 268 -22.62 -6.29 15.15
C LEU A 268 -21.20 -6.76 14.83
N LEU A 269 -20.19 -6.40 15.65
CA LEU A 269 -18.81 -6.87 15.49
C LEU A 269 -18.71 -8.39 15.51
N ARG A 270 -19.63 -9.08 16.18
CA ARG A 270 -19.69 -10.55 16.21
C ARG A 270 -19.86 -11.17 14.82
N ALA A 271 -20.43 -10.44 13.86
CA ALA A 271 -20.52 -10.90 12.47
C ALA A 271 -19.13 -11.11 11.81
N GLY A 272 -18.07 -10.55 12.38
CA GLY A 272 -16.70 -10.74 11.91
C GLY A 272 -15.96 -11.94 12.51
N ASP A 273 -16.58 -12.67 13.45
CA ASP A 273 -15.97 -13.83 14.11
C ASP A 273 -16.22 -15.13 13.32
N ILE A 274 -15.97 -15.05 12.02
CA ILE A 274 -15.99 -16.18 11.08
C ILE A 274 -14.69 -16.20 10.29
N GLU A 275 -14.29 -17.37 9.79
CA GLU A 275 -13.07 -17.47 8.99
C GLU A 275 -13.23 -16.74 7.67
N ASP A 276 -12.25 -15.91 7.33
CA ASP A 276 -12.19 -15.14 6.09
C ASP A 276 -10.79 -15.17 5.50
N GLU A 277 -10.59 -15.95 4.45
CA GLU A 277 -9.31 -16.08 3.76
C GLU A 277 -8.83 -14.76 3.12
N SER A 278 -9.74 -13.86 2.81
CA SER A 278 -9.41 -12.56 2.24
C SER A 278 -8.84 -11.57 3.26
N GLY A 279 -9.12 -11.78 4.55
CA GLY A 279 -8.73 -10.90 5.65
C GLY A 279 -9.50 -9.57 5.70
N HIS A 280 -10.59 -9.39 4.94
CA HIS A 280 -11.37 -8.14 4.92
C HIS A 280 -12.24 -7.97 6.18
N LEU A 281 -12.87 -9.05 6.68
CA LEU A 281 -13.76 -8.97 7.85
C LEU A 281 -13.06 -8.39 9.08
N PRO A 282 -11.83 -8.83 9.45
CA PRO A 282 -11.13 -8.22 10.57
C PRO A 282 -10.86 -6.73 10.43
N LEU A 283 -10.58 -6.26 9.21
CA LEU A 283 -10.38 -4.82 8.94
C LEU A 283 -11.69 -4.04 9.03
N LEU A 284 -12.77 -4.56 8.48
CA LEU A 284 -14.10 -3.93 8.58
C LEU A 284 -14.55 -3.82 10.04
N ALA A 285 -14.35 -4.89 10.83
CA ALA A 285 -14.62 -4.89 12.26
C ALA A 285 -13.76 -3.87 13.00
N TRP A 286 -12.46 -3.77 12.65
CA TRP A 286 -11.58 -2.76 13.20
C TRP A 286 -12.08 -1.34 12.92
N TRP A 287 -12.40 -1.03 11.67
CA TRP A 287 -12.85 0.32 11.30
C TRP A 287 -14.20 0.68 11.91
N ALA A 288 -15.07 -0.30 12.15
CA ALA A 288 -16.32 -0.09 12.88
C ALA A 288 -16.08 0.24 14.36
N LEU A 289 -15.15 -0.48 15.01
CA LEU A 289 -14.75 -0.24 16.40
C LEU A 289 -13.98 1.09 16.53
N GLU A 290 -13.01 1.34 15.63
CA GLU A 290 -12.18 2.54 15.65
C GLU A 290 -13.01 3.82 15.56
N ALA A 291 -14.01 3.85 14.69
CA ALA A 291 -14.88 5.01 14.53
C ALA A 291 -15.60 5.44 15.83
N LYS A 292 -15.67 4.56 16.81
CA LYS A 292 -16.36 4.76 18.10
C LYS A 292 -15.40 4.83 19.30
N ALA A 293 -14.18 4.32 19.14
CA ALA A 293 -13.25 4.07 20.23
C ALA A 293 -13.00 5.32 21.11
N GLU A 294 -12.81 6.48 20.51
CA GLU A 294 -12.53 7.71 21.25
C GLU A 294 -13.81 8.51 21.55
N LYS A 295 -14.65 8.70 20.54
CA LYS A 295 -15.85 9.53 20.66
C LYS A 295 -16.91 8.95 21.59
N GLU A 296 -17.00 7.65 21.66
CA GLU A 296 -18.02 6.91 22.41
C GLU A 296 -17.39 5.87 23.35
N ARG A 297 -16.23 6.25 23.91
CA ARG A 297 -15.39 5.42 24.80
C ARG A 297 -16.17 4.67 25.87
N ASP A 298 -17.00 5.37 26.64
CA ASP A 298 -17.75 4.79 27.73
C ASP A 298 -18.69 3.68 27.24
N THR A 299 -19.29 3.86 26.07
CA THR A 299 -20.16 2.86 25.45
C THR A 299 -19.35 1.63 25.01
N VAL A 300 -18.14 1.82 24.49
CA VAL A 300 -17.22 0.73 24.11
C VAL A 300 -16.86 -0.09 25.36
N PHE A 301 -16.43 0.55 26.43
CA PHE A 301 -16.08 -0.15 27.68
C PHE A 301 -17.30 -0.79 28.37
N LYS A 302 -18.46 -0.15 28.32
CA LYS A 302 -19.71 -0.72 28.80
C LYS A 302 -20.07 -1.99 28.03
N TYR A 303 -19.90 -1.99 26.71
CA TYR A 303 -20.12 -3.18 25.89
C TYR A 303 -19.17 -4.33 26.29
N PHE A 304 -17.88 -4.09 26.42
CA PHE A 304 -16.91 -5.11 26.80
C PHE A 304 -17.18 -5.71 28.19
N LYS A 305 -17.64 -4.89 29.14
CA LYS A 305 -18.04 -5.36 30.46
C LYS A 305 -19.34 -6.18 30.45
N ALA A 306 -20.27 -5.82 29.55
CA ALA A 306 -21.55 -6.53 29.40
C ALA A 306 -21.40 -7.84 28.62
N ASP A 307 -20.43 -7.92 27.72
CA ASP A 307 -20.17 -9.08 26.87
C ASP A 307 -18.69 -9.52 26.93
N PRO A 308 -18.22 -10.03 28.07
CA PRO A 308 -16.84 -10.48 28.22
C PRO A 308 -16.49 -11.67 27.31
N ALA A 309 -17.49 -12.44 26.83
CA ALA A 309 -17.29 -13.52 25.89
C ALA A 309 -16.79 -13.00 24.52
N PHE A 310 -17.14 -11.78 24.11
CA PHE A 310 -16.61 -11.17 22.89
C PHE A 310 -15.08 -10.99 22.95
N LEU A 311 -14.53 -10.66 24.11
CA LEU A 311 -13.09 -10.52 24.32
C LEU A 311 -12.31 -11.83 24.11
N GLN A 312 -12.99 -12.98 24.16
CA GLN A 312 -12.40 -14.31 23.95
C GLN A 312 -12.50 -14.77 22.49
N THR A 313 -13.24 -14.06 21.63
CA THR A 313 -13.35 -14.41 20.21
C THR A 313 -12.00 -14.31 19.51
N LYS A 314 -11.81 -15.12 18.46
CA LYS A 314 -10.61 -15.04 17.60
C LYS A 314 -10.47 -13.67 16.97
N LEU A 315 -11.59 -13.10 16.50
CA LEU A 315 -11.61 -11.74 15.96
C LEU A 315 -11.00 -10.72 16.93
N PHE A 316 -11.50 -10.68 18.19
CA PHE A 316 -11.01 -9.70 19.15
C PHE A 316 -9.55 -9.91 19.49
N ARG A 317 -9.18 -11.12 19.87
CA ARG A 317 -7.83 -11.45 20.33
C ARG A 317 -6.75 -11.23 19.28
N ASP A 318 -7.01 -11.66 18.04
CA ASP A 318 -5.96 -11.66 17.00
C ASP A 318 -5.97 -10.40 16.16
N HIS A 319 -7.09 -9.68 16.08
CA HIS A 319 -7.22 -8.57 15.14
C HIS A 319 -7.61 -7.21 15.74
N LEU A 320 -8.29 -7.18 16.88
CA LEU A 320 -8.81 -5.93 17.44
C LEU A 320 -8.06 -5.46 18.69
N ALA A 321 -7.66 -6.36 19.57
CA ALA A 321 -7.10 -6.03 20.90
C ALA A 321 -5.86 -5.12 20.81
N GLU A 322 -4.87 -5.55 20.03
CA GLU A 322 -3.62 -4.79 19.84
C GLU A 322 -3.88 -3.43 19.19
N LYS A 323 -4.73 -3.41 18.13
CA LYS A 323 -5.08 -2.17 17.42
C LYS A 323 -5.82 -1.18 18.33
N LEU A 324 -6.71 -1.66 19.20
CA LEU A 324 -7.47 -0.79 20.10
C LEU A 324 -6.56 -0.16 21.16
N ALA A 325 -5.66 -0.93 21.76
CA ALA A 325 -4.67 -0.41 22.70
C ALA A 325 -3.72 0.60 22.01
N LYS A 326 -3.25 0.27 20.82
CA LYS A 326 -2.45 1.18 19.98
C LYS A 326 -3.21 2.47 19.66
N ARG A 327 -4.49 2.37 19.33
CA ARG A 327 -5.35 3.52 19.00
C ARG A 327 -5.43 4.52 20.15
N TYR A 328 -5.69 4.03 21.38
CA TYR A 328 -5.74 4.89 22.55
C TYR A 328 -4.35 5.46 22.91
N ALA A 329 -3.31 4.65 22.86
CA ALA A 329 -1.96 5.10 23.15
C ALA A 329 -1.47 6.17 22.17
N LEU A 330 -1.75 6.03 20.86
CA LEU A 330 -1.42 7.01 19.81
C LEU A 330 -2.22 8.32 19.95
N ALA A 331 -3.49 8.23 20.33
CA ALA A 331 -4.31 9.43 20.54
C ALA A 331 -3.76 10.27 21.70
N GLY A 332 -3.12 9.61 22.69
CA GLY A 332 -2.48 10.30 23.79
C GLY A 332 -3.47 11.05 24.69
N GLY A 333 -2.93 11.91 25.54
CA GLY A 333 -3.71 12.59 26.56
C GLY A 333 -4.12 11.67 27.73
N GLU A 334 -4.47 12.26 28.84
CA GLU A 334 -4.72 11.54 30.08
C GLU A 334 -5.87 10.53 29.94
N GLU A 335 -6.96 10.91 29.29
CA GLU A 335 -8.15 10.06 29.10
C GLU A 335 -7.86 8.81 28.26
N ASN A 336 -7.13 8.96 27.13
CA ASN A 336 -6.81 7.84 26.26
C ASN A 336 -5.78 6.92 26.91
N LEU A 337 -4.80 7.46 27.64
CA LEU A 337 -3.84 6.67 28.38
C LEU A 337 -4.48 5.93 29.57
N ASN A 338 -5.47 6.50 30.24
CA ASN A 338 -6.29 5.81 31.23
C ASN A 338 -7.10 4.68 30.56
N SER A 339 -7.61 4.87 29.33
CA SER A 339 -8.27 3.80 28.60
C SER A 339 -7.36 2.60 28.33
N CYS A 340 -6.05 2.83 28.15
CA CYS A 340 -5.07 1.73 28.07
C CYS A 340 -5.01 0.93 29.38
N ALA A 341 -5.06 1.60 30.54
CA ALA A 341 -5.13 0.93 31.85
C ALA A 341 -6.45 0.16 32.03
N ASP A 342 -7.57 0.77 31.61
CA ASP A 342 -8.89 0.14 31.66
C ASP A 342 -8.95 -1.12 30.80
N LEU A 343 -8.33 -1.14 29.60
CA LEU A 343 -8.22 -2.35 28.77
C LEU A 343 -7.49 -3.47 29.53
N LEU A 344 -6.37 -3.15 30.19
CA LEU A 344 -5.61 -4.11 30.98
C LEU A 344 -6.41 -4.64 32.19
N ALA A 345 -7.36 -3.86 32.71
CA ALA A 345 -8.23 -4.22 33.81
C ALA A 345 -9.45 -5.06 33.36
N LEU A 346 -9.79 -5.10 32.07
CA LEU A 346 -10.93 -5.89 31.57
C LEU A 346 -10.72 -7.39 31.69
N THR A 347 -9.49 -7.88 31.85
CA THR A 347 -9.18 -9.29 31.78
C THR A 347 -7.98 -9.67 32.67
N ASN A 348 -8.05 -10.90 33.20
CA ASN A 348 -6.91 -11.57 33.88
C ASN A 348 -6.16 -12.53 32.93
N ASP A 349 -6.60 -12.66 31.66
CA ASP A 349 -5.94 -13.49 30.66
C ASP A 349 -4.62 -12.81 30.24
N GLU A 350 -3.50 -13.39 30.64
CA GLU A 350 -2.17 -12.84 30.40
C GLU A 350 -1.84 -12.75 28.90
N THR A 351 -2.39 -13.64 28.06
CA THR A 351 -2.21 -13.59 26.61
C THR A 351 -2.90 -12.37 26.02
N LEU A 352 -4.14 -12.10 26.42
CA LEU A 352 -4.88 -10.94 25.96
C LEU A 352 -4.26 -9.62 26.51
N ARG A 353 -3.83 -9.62 27.77
CA ARG A 353 -3.07 -8.49 28.35
C ARG A 353 -1.80 -8.22 27.55
N GLY A 354 -1.08 -9.29 27.16
CA GLY A 354 0.10 -9.19 26.29
C GLY A 354 -0.19 -8.50 24.95
N LYS A 355 -1.34 -8.80 24.33
CA LYS A 355 -1.79 -8.11 23.10
C LYS A 355 -2.02 -6.61 23.32
N PHE A 356 -2.68 -6.22 24.41
CA PHE A 356 -2.85 -4.81 24.74
C PHE A 356 -1.52 -4.11 24.96
N ILE A 357 -0.59 -4.74 25.67
CA ILE A 357 0.75 -4.18 25.91
C ILE A 357 1.54 -4.06 24.62
N ALA A 358 1.48 -5.05 23.72
CA ALA A 358 2.09 -4.96 22.40
C ALA A 358 1.54 -3.76 21.61
N GLY A 359 0.24 -3.54 21.67
CA GLY A 359 -0.40 -2.36 21.08
C GLY A 359 0.11 -1.03 21.67
N ILE A 360 0.18 -0.93 22.99
CA ILE A 360 0.73 0.25 23.69
C ILE A 360 2.20 0.46 23.30
N ALA A 361 3.02 -0.59 23.34
CA ALA A 361 4.42 -0.51 22.97
C ALA A 361 4.63 -0.06 21.52
N SER A 362 3.83 -0.61 20.59
CA SER A 362 3.90 -0.26 19.17
C SER A 362 3.47 1.18 18.87
N ALA A 363 2.64 1.78 19.71
CA ALA A 363 2.26 3.20 19.59
C ALA A 363 3.44 4.13 19.83
N PHE A 364 4.38 3.72 20.67
CA PHE A 364 5.58 4.52 21.00
C PHE A 364 6.84 4.00 20.32
N GLU A 365 6.71 3.14 19.32
CA GLU A 365 7.86 2.73 18.51
C GLU A 365 8.47 3.95 17.82
N GLY A 366 9.77 4.19 18.04
CA GLY A 366 10.45 5.39 17.57
C GLY A 366 10.32 6.65 18.45
N ALA A 367 9.56 6.57 19.56
CA ALA A 367 9.32 7.69 20.45
C ALA A 367 9.51 7.31 21.94
N GLU A 368 9.78 8.32 22.78
CA GLU A 368 9.67 8.18 24.23
C GLU A 368 8.19 8.23 24.63
N MET A 369 7.81 7.40 25.60
CA MET A 369 6.45 7.49 26.17
C MET A 369 6.27 8.84 26.87
N PRO A 370 5.11 9.48 26.71
CA PRO A 370 4.80 10.67 27.51
C PRO A 370 4.72 10.29 28.99
N LYS A 371 4.61 11.27 29.88
CA LYS A 371 4.31 10.98 31.28
C LYS A 371 3.00 10.17 31.36
N LEU A 372 3.10 8.94 31.81
CA LEU A 372 1.95 8.05 31.92
C LEU A 372 1.13 8.37 33.18
N PRO A 373 -0.21 8.21 33.13
CA PRO A 373 -1.05 8.20 34.32
C PRO A 373 -0.60 7.12 35.32
N ASP A 374 -0.81 7.36 36.61
CA ASP A 374 -0.43 6.40 37.66
C ASP A 374 -1.11 5.04 37.50
N SER A 375 -2.37 5.01 37.01
CA SER A 375 -3.13 3.81 36.70
C SER A 375 -2.43 2.94 35.66
N LEU A 376 -1.97 3.55 34.54
CA LEU A 376 -1.27 2.84 33.47
C LEU A 376 0.12 2.40 33.90
N THR A 377 0.85 3.29 34.58
CA THR A 377 2.18 2.99 35.12
C THR A 377 2.15 1.77 36.04
N LYS A 378 1.16 1.73 36.95
CA LYS A 378 0.95 0.58 37.83
C LYS A 378 0.64 -0.70 37.03
N ALA A 379 -0.31 -0.63 36.10
CA ALA A 379 -0.71 -1.80 35.31
C ALA A 379 0.46 -2.39 34.49
N LEU A 380 1.30 -1.53 33.90
CA LEU A 380 2.50 -1.93 33.17
C LEU A 380 3.55 -2.57 34.09
N ASN A 381 3.79 -1.96 35.27
CA ASN A 381 4.74 -2.51 36.27
C ASN A 381 4.28 -3.87 36.80
N ASP A 382 2.99 -4.02 37.11
CA ASP A 382 2.40 -5.30 37.56
C ASP A 382 2.54 -6.40 36.50
N TYR A 383 2.39 -6.06 35.22
CA TYR A 383 2.62 -6.99 34.11
C TYR A 383 4.10 -7.37 34.00
N MET A 384 4.99 -6.37 33.96
CA MET A 384 6.44 -6.61 33.83
C MET A 384 7.01 -7.44 34.99
N ALA A 385 6.48 -7.28 36.21
CA ALA A 385 6.91 -8.03 37.39
C ALA A 385 6.58 -9.53 37.27
N LYS A 386 5.53 -9.89 36.52
CA LYS A 386 5.12 -11.28 36.29
C LYS A 386 5.89 -11.98 35.16
N GLN A 387 6.51 -11.23 34.25
CA GLN A 387 7.27 -11.79 33.14
C GLN A 387 8.70 -12.10 33.57
N SER A 388 9.10 -13.37 33.48
CA SER A 388 10.48 -13.75 33.71
C SER A 388 11.40 -13.21 32.62
N GLY A 389 12.08 -12.11 32.92
CA GLY A 389 13.01 -11.45 32.00
C GLY A 389 12.61 -10.03 31.54
N GLY A 390 11.38 -9.57 31.81
CA GLY A 390 10.84 -8.23 31.55
C GLY A 390 11.15 -7.68 30.15
N ASP A 391 10.21 -7.04 29.47
CA ASP A 391 10.52 -6.35 28.20
C ASP A 391 11.38 -5.12 28.51
N LEU A 392 12.71 -5.29 28.33
CA LEU A 392 13.69 -4.23 28.59
C LEU A 392 13.45 -3.00 27.70
N THR A 393 12.90 -3.19 26.51
CA THR A 393 12.54 -2.13 25.57
C THR A 393 11.40 -1.28 26.11
N LEU A 394 10.36 -1.93 26.62
CA LEU A 394 9.21 -1.26 27.23
C LEU A 394 9.64 -0.51 28.51
N ALA A 395 10.46 -1.13 29.36
CA ALA A 395 10.99 -0.51 30.55
C ALA A 395 11.87 0.72 30.25
N LEU A 396 12.65 0.68 29.17
CA LEU A 396 13.41 1.84 28.68
C LEU A 396 12.49 2.97 28.25
N ARG A 397 11.44 2.67 27.48
CA ARG A 397 10.49 3.65 26.97
C ARG A 397 9.65 4.30 28.08
N SER A 398 9.41 3.57 29.16
CA SER A 398 8.75 4.11 30.36
C SER A 398 9.66 4.97 31.27
N GLY A 399 10.92 5.18 30.85
CA GLY A 399 11.87 6.02 31.62
C GLY A 399 12.49 5.34 32.84
N ASN A 400 12.45 4.01 32.96
CA ASN A 400 13.02 3.29 34.09
C ASN A 400 14.56 3.39 34.10
N ALA A 401 15.14 4.02 35.13
CA ALA A 401 16.58 4.25 35.25
C ALA A 401 17.42 2.97 35.34
N ASP A 402 16.89 1.91 35.97
CA ASP A 402 17.59 0.63 36.06
C ASP A 402 17.55 -0.12 34.71
N ALA A 403 16.50 0.08 33.93
CA ALA A 403 16.44 -0.43 32.56
C ALA A 403 17.52 0.18 31.67
N LEU A 404 17.81 1.49 31.80
CA LEU A 404 18.90 2.13 31.07
C LEU A 404 20.25 1.49 31.38
N LYS A 405 20.57 1.29 32.67
CA LYS A 405 21.82 0.61 33.08
C LYS A 405 21.94 -0.80 32.51
N LYS A 406 20.84 -1.58 32.59
CA LYS A 406 20.78 -2.95 32.03
C LYS A 406 20.96 -2.93 30.51
N ALA A 407 20.33 -1.99 29.81
CA ALA A 407 20.42 -1.84 28.36
C ALA A 407 21.81 -1.47 27.90
N LEU A 408 22.48 -0.52 28.53
CA LEU A 408 23.85 -0.15 28.22
C LEU A 408 24.82 -1.33 28.47
N LYS A 409 24.61 -2.10 29.54
CA LYS A 409 25.37 -3.33 29.79
C LYS A 409 25.15 -4.37 28.69
N LEU A 410 23.88 -4.63 28.29
CA LEU A 410 23.54 -5.56 27.23
C LEU A 410 24.14 -5.14 25.89
N LEU A 411 24.09 -3.84 25.55
CA LEU A 411 24.68 -3.30 24.34
C LEU A 411 26.18 -3.58 24.25
N GLY A 412 26.91 -3.44 25.36
CA GLY A 412 28.33 -3.71 25.45
C GLY A 412 28.74 -5.16 25.59
N ASP A 413 27.79 -6.07 25.92
CA ASP A 413 28.07 -7.48 26.19
C ASP A 413 28.31 -8.26 24.89
N ALA A 414 29.56 -8.68 24.64
CA ALA A 414 29.92 -9.47 23.47
C ALA A 414 29.27 -10.89 23.46
N LYS A 415 28.77 -11.38 24.64
CA LYS A 415 28.10 -12.68 24.73
C LYS A 415 26.59 -12.58 24.40
N ALA A 416 26.03 -11.37 24.41
CA ALA A 416 24.64 -11.17 24.02
C ALA A 416 24.46 -11.35 22.50
N THR A 417 23.28 -11.81 22.10
CA THR A 417 22.97 -12.00 20.67
C THR A 417 23.01 -10.67 19.91
N ASN A 418 23.47 -10.70 18.66
CA ASN A 418 23.49 -9.50 17.81
C ASN A 418 22.10 -8.89 17.66
N ILE A 419 21.04 -9.71 17.58
CA ILE A 419 19.65 -9.24 17.49
C ILE A 419 19.28 -8.41 18.71
N ALA A 420 19.56 -8.89 19.91
CA ALA A 420 19.27 -8.17 21.14
C ALA A 420 20.06 -6.85 21.25
N ARG A 421 21.34 -6.88 20.89
CA ARG A 421 22.21 -5.68 20.89
C ARG A 421 21.72 -4.62 19.91
N ILE A 422 21.30 -5.03 18.69
CA ILE A 422 20.74 -4.12 17.69
C ILE A 422 19.41 -3.53 18.15
N ALA A 423 18.50 -4.35 18.71
CA ALA A 423 17.22 -3.90 19.22
C ALA A 423 17.37 -2.84 20.33
N ILE A 424 18.27 -3.09 21.27
CA ILE A 424 18.57 -2.13 22.34
C ILE A 424 19.23 -0.86 21.79
N ALA A 425 20.19 -0.99 20.87
CA ALA A 425 20.79 0.19 20.22
C ALA A 425 19.76 1.05 19.53
N LYS A 426 18.84 0.44 18.77
CA LYS A 426 17.72 1.12 18.10
C LYS A 426 16.86 1.87 19.13
N THR A 427 16.44 1.21 20.21
CA THR A 427 15.60 1.84 21.23
C THR A 427 16.31 3.00 21.94
N LEU A 428 17.57 2.81 22.32
CA LEU A 428 18.36 3.89 22.97
C LEU A 428 18.54 5.10 22.04
N ALA A 429 18.71 4.85 20.73
CA ALA A 429 18.82 5.91 19.73
C ALA A 429 17.46 6.63 19.51
N GLU A 430 16.35 5.91 19.48
CA GLU A 430 15.00 6.47 19.40
C GLU A 430 14.65 7.35 20.60
N LEU A 431 15.18 6.98 21.76
CA LEU A 431 15.04 7.73 23.01
C LEU A 431 16.09 8.85 23.19
N GLY A 432 17.02 9.01 22.23
CA GLY A 432 18.05 10.04 22.28
C GLY A 432 19.05 9.87 23.44
N LYS A 433 19.23 8.65 23.99
CA LYS A 433 20.10 8.41 25.15
C LYS A 433 21.57 8.50 24.76
N GLN A 434 22.17 9.65 24.98
CA GLN A 434 23.56 9.98 24.59
C GLN A 434 24.61 9.01 25.17
N GLU A 435 24.31 8.38 26.30
CA GLU A 435 25.16 7.36 26.94
C GLU A 435 25.40 6.14 26.02
N ALA A 436 24.51 5.90 25.03
CA ALA A 436 24.66 4.82 24.10
C ALA A 436 25.71 5.08 22.99
N VAL A 437 26.10 6.33 22.75
CA VAL A 437 27.02 6.69 21.66
C VAL A 437 28.37 6.00 21.83
N MET A 438 28.99 6.08 23.01
CA MET A 438 30.29 5.46 23.24
C MET A 438 30.28 3.93 23.06
N PRO A 439 29.33 3.16 23.64
CA PRO A 439 29.20 1.75 23.34
C PRO A 439 29.04 1.44 21.85
N MET A 440 28.21 2.21 21.12
CA MET A 440 28.03 2.05 19.68
C MET A 440 29.33 2.31 18.90
N VAL A 441 30.02 3.38 19.19
CA VAL A 441 31.34 3.72 18.60
C VAL A 441 32.35 2.59 18.86
N ALA A 442 32.38 2.04 20.08
CA ALA A 442 33.25 0.91 20.40
C ALA A 442 32.94 -0.33 19.54
N ILE A 443 31.66 -0.63 19.29
CA ILE A 443 31.27 -1.75 18.43
C ILE A 443 31.68 -1.51 16.97
N LEU A 444 31.56 -0.28 16.48
CA LEU A 444 31.94 0.07 15.10
C LEU A 444 33.47 -0.02 14.88
N LYS A 445 34.27 0.36 15.89
CA LYS A 445 35.72 0.29 15.83
C LYS A 445 36.30 -1.11 16.02
N ALA A 446 35.61 -1.99 16.72
CA ALA A 446 36.08 -3.34 16.98
C ALA A 446 35.81 -4.30 15.82
N THR A 447 36.49 -5.45 15.81
CA THR A 447 36.20 -6.55 14.89
C THR A 447 34.92 -7.23 15.31
N ASN A 448 33.83 -6.90 14.62
CA ASN A 448 32.49 -7.45 14.83
C ASN A 448 31.86 -7.87 13.49
N PRO A 449 30.87 -8.78 13.50
CA PRO A 449 30.17 -9.18 12.28
C PRO A 449 29.57 -7.97 11.54
N PRO A 450 29.65 -7.91 10.20
CA PRO A 450 29.09 -6.81 9.41
C PRO A 450 27.60 -6.55 9.71
N SER A 451 26.80 -7.61 9.94
CA SER A 451 25.36 -7.49 10.29
C SER A 451 25.15 -6.72 11.60
N LEU A 452 25.97 -6.94 12.63
CA LEU A 452 25.90 -6.18 13.87
C LEU A 452 26.30 -4.71 13.62
N LYS A 453 27.42 -4.48 12.93
CA LYS A 453 27.88 -3.12 12.61
C LYS A 453 26.84 -2.32 11.82
N ARG A 454 26.18 -2.94 10.84
CA ARG A 454 25.11 -2.29 10.07
C ARG A 454 23.93 -1.87 10.95
N GLY A 455 23.44 -2.76 11.83
CA GLY A 455 22.36 -2.41 12.77
C GLY A 455 22.76 -1.31 13.77
N ILE A 456 23.98 -1.36 14.28
CA ILE A 456 24.52 -0.32 15.17
C ILE A 456 24.71 1.02 14.45
N LEU A 457 25.18 0.99 13.21
CA LEU A 457 25.36 2.18 12.37
C LEU A 457 24.05 2.91 12.11
N GLN A 458 22.97 2.17 11.80
CA GLN A 458 21.63 2.73 11.61
C GLN A 458 21.10 3.40 12.90
N ALA A 459 21.36 2.80 14.06
CA ALA A 459 21.02 3.41 15.33
C ALA A 459 21.87 4.66 15.61
N ALA A 460 23.20 4.57 15.42
CA ALA A 460 24.14 5.66 15.65
C ALA A 460 23.87 6.88 14.74
N ALA A 461 23.38 6.67 13.53
CA ALA A 461 23.02 7.74 12.58
C ALA A 461 21.97 8.74 13.13
N LYS A 462 21.20 8.36 14.14
CA LYS A 462 20.21 9.25 14.79
C LYS A 462 20.88 10.29 15.69
N PHE A 463 22.09 10.05 16.17
CA PHE A 463 22.84 10.99 17.00
C PHE A 463 23.65 11.97 16.14
N ASP A 464 23.65 13.24 16.55
CA ASP A 464 24.54 14.22 15.97
C ASP A 464 25.82 14.29 16.84
N ASP A 465 26.74 13.36 16.56
CA ASP A 465 27.97 13.20 17.35
C ASP A 465 29.17 12.93 16.45
N LYS A 466 30.17 13.84 16.51
CA LYS A 466 31.38 13.77 15.66
C LYS A 466 32.20 12.50 15.84
N ARG A 467 32.08 11.80 16.95
CA ARG A 467 32.79 10.54 17.19
C ARG A 467 32.35 9.43 16.27
N ILE A 468 31.14 9.53 15.71
CA ILE A 468 30.60 8.54 14.79
C ILE A 468 31.27 8.60 13.41
N PRO A 469 31.29 9.76 12.69
CA PRO A 469 32.00 9.85 11.41
C PRO A 469 33.50 9.59 11.58
N GLU A 470 34.13 10.06 12.68
CA GLU A 470 35.52 9.74 12.99
C GLU A 470 35.77 8.23 13.12
N ALA A 471 34.88 7.50 13.81
CA ALA A 471 35.01 6.05 13.97
C ALA A 471 34.93 5.33 12.64
N LEU A 472 34.05 5.76 11.75
CA LEU A 472 33.83 5.15 10.43
C LEU A 472 35.02 5.42 9.49
N LEU A 473 35.48 6.67 9.43
CA LEU A 473 36.51 7.11 8.49
C LEU A 473 37.93 6.70 8.91
N LEU A 474 38.26 6.79 10.20
CA LEU A 474 39.54 6.31 10.70
C LEU A 474 39.67 4.78 10.70
N GLY A 475 38.53 4.08 10.81
CA GLY A 475 38.47 2.62 10.71
C GLY A 475 38.18 2.09 9.29
N TRP A 476 38.19 2.95 8.26
CA TRP A 476 37.68 2.62 6.94
C TRP A 476 38.23 1.34 6.36
N GLU A 477 39.55 1.25 6.15
CA GLU A 477 40.18 0.11 5.51
C GLU A 477 40.05 -1.20 6.30
N GLY A 478 40.24 -1.12 7.64
CA GLY A 478 40.26 -2.31 8.47
C GLY A 478 38.89 -2.82 8.92
N GLN A 479 37.88 -1.96 8.97
CA GLN A 479 36.62 -2.26 9.64
C GLN A 479 35.36 -2.08 8.79
N ILE A 480 35.42 -1.31 7.70
CA ILE A 480 34.26 -0.89 6.91
C ILE A 480 34.40 -1.34 5.44
N ALA A 481 35.53 -1.07 4.80
CA ALA A 481 35.70 -1.23 3.35
C ALA A 481 35.56 -2.66 2.83
N GLY A 482 35.84 -3.67 3.67
CA GLY A 482 35.84 -5.09 3.27
C GLY A 482 34.48 -5.68 2.97
N ASP A 483 33.39 -5.18 3.61
CA ASP A 483 32.02 -5.62 3.35
C ASP A 483 31.27 -4.59 2.51
N LYS A 484 30.75 -5.02 1.34
CA LYS A 484 30.08 -4.12 0.40
C LYS A 484 28.85 -3.43 1.03
N ALA A 485 28.00 -4.18 1.72
CA ALA A 485 26.75 -3.64 2.26
C ALA A 485 27.03 -2.68 3.43
N LEU A 486 27.94 -3.03 4.32
CA LEU A 486 28.36 -2.14 5.43
C LEU A 486 28.99 -0.85 4.90
N ARG A 487 29.84 -0.94 3.89
CA ARG A 487 30.50 0.18 3.25
C ARG A 487 29.51 1.17 2.62
N GLU A 488 28.53 0.66 1.87
CA GLU A 488 27.49 1.49 1.27
C GLU A 488 26.59 2.14 2.32
N ASP A 489 26.21 1.41 3.38
CA ASP A 489 25.44 1.97 4.49
C ASP A 489 26.23 3.06 5.22
N ALA A 490 27.54 2.87 5.45
CA ALA A 490 28.40 3.87 6.07
C ALA A 490 28.49 5.15 5.23
N LEU A 491 28.62 5.02 3.91
CA LEU A 491 28.64 6.18 3.01
C LEU A 491 27.31 6.93 2.99
N ARG A 492 26.16 6.22 3.00
CA ARG A 492 24.84 6.85 3.10
C ARG A 492 24.66 7.62 4.41
N VAL A 493 25.09 7.03 5.52
CA VAL A 493 25.03 7.67 6.84
C VAL A 493 25.90 8.92 6.87
N LEU A 494 27.14 8.84 6.37
CA LEU A 494 28.06 9.98 6.29
C LEU A 494 27.52 11.08 5.37
N ALA A 495 26.93 10.71 4.23
CA ALA A 495 26.30 11.66 3.31
C ALA A 495 24.99 12.29 3.84
N GLY A 496 24.40 11.77 4.92
CA GLY A 496 23.12 12.23 5.45
C GLY A 496 23.17 13.52 6.28
N ARG A 497 24.34 13.99 6.70
CA ARG A 497 24.51 15.24 7.46
C ARG A 497 25.59 16.11 6.83
N LYS A 498 25.40 17.42 6.81
CA LYS A 498 26.29 18.36 6.12
C LYS A 498 27.73 18.26 6.65
N GLU A 499 27.91 18.35 7.95
CA GLU A 499 29.23 18.33 8.60
C GLU A 499 29.95 16.99 8.38
N TRP A 500 29.19 15.88 8.39
CA TRP A 500 29.73 14.55 8.14
C TRP A 500 30.11 14.37 6.67
N ALA A 501 29.30 14.92 5.76
CA ALA A 501 29.55 14.91 4.33
C ALA A 501 30.80 15.72 3.98
N GLN A 502 31.06 16.88 4.63
CA GLN A 502 32.27 17.66 4.46
C GLN A 502 33.52 16.88 4.91
N ILE A 503 33.44 16.17 6.06
CA ILE A 503 34.53 15.29 6.51
C ILE A 503 34.73 14.14 5.49
N LEU A 504 33.67 13.53 5.02
CA LEU A 504 33.72 12.45 4.03
C LEU A 504 34.42 12.91 2.77
N VAL A 505 34.04 14.06 2.17
CA VAL A 505 34.65 14.52 0.91
C VAL A 505 36.09 14.91 1.10
N SER A 506 36.52 15.37 2.29
CA SER A 506 37.95 15.59 2.59
C SER A 506 38.74 14.28 2.52
N PHE A 507 38.21 13.18 3.10
CA PHE A 507 38.84 11.86 3.03
C PHE A 507 38.86 11.29 1.60
N VAL A 508 37.87 11.63 0.76
CA VAL A 508 37.87 11.28 -0.67
C VAL A 508 38.94 12.06 -1.40
N ASN A 509 39.08 13.37 -1.13
CA ASN A 509 40.09 14.21 -1.73
C ASN A 509 41.53 13.76 -1.36
N ASP A 510 41.70 13.22 -0.15
CA ASP A 510 42.95 12.63 0.34
C ASP A 510 43.19 11.19 -0.10
N TRP A 511 42.30 10.63 -0.97
CA TRP A 511 42.36 9.25 -1.47
C TRP A 511 42.24 8.15 -0.38
N LYS A 512 41.77 8.51 0.82
CA LYS A 512 41.55 7.58 1.94
C LYS A 512 40.25 6.80 1.80
N VAL A 513 39.27 7.37 1.09
CA VAL A 513 38.02 6.69 0.71
C VAL A 513 37.92 6.67 -0.80
N PRO A 514 37.98 5.47 -1.44
CA PRO A 514 38.00 5.36 -2.90
C PRO A 514 36.70 5.82 -3.57
N VAL A 515 36.81 6.65 -4.61
CA VAL A 515 35.70 7.19 -5.41
C VAL A 515 34.80 6.08 -5.98
N LYS A 516 35.37 4.95 -6.35
CA LYS A 516 34.65 3.78 -6.90
C LYS A 516 33.64 3.14 -5.94
N HIS A 517 33.69 3.48 -4.66
CA HIS A 517 32.75 2.99 -3.66
C HIS A 517 31.42 3.76 -3.60
N PHE A 518 31.35 4.92 -4.28
CA PHE A 518 30.15 5.76 -4.28
C PHE A 518 29.17 5.34 -5.35
N THR A 519 27.97 5.07 -4.92
CA THR A 519 26.83 4.85 -5.83
C THR A 519 26.15 6.20 -6.14
N ILE A 520 25.39 6.27 -7.21
CA ILE A 520 24.76 7.51 -7.67
C ILE A 520 23.83 8.12 -6.62
N ASP A 521 23.14 7.30 -5.81
CA ASP A 521 22.28 7.75 -4.72
C ASP A 521 23.07 8.47 -3.61
N ILE A 522 24.27 7.98 -3.29
CA ILE A 522 25.16 8.64 -2.30
C ILE A 522 25.63 9.99 -2.83
N VAL A 523 26.02 10.07 -4.10
CA VAL A 523 26.44 11.35 -4.72
C VAL A 523 25.26 12.32 -4.81
N ARG A 524 24.07 11.84 -5.15
CA ARG A 524 22.83 12.64 -5.11
C ARG A 524 22.54 13.16 -3.70
N GLN A 525 22.71 12.31 -2.69
CA GLN A 525 22.53 12.69 -1.28
C GLN A 525 23.50 13.81 -0.90
N LEU A 526 24.77 13.72 -1.28
CA LEU A 526 25.77 14.77 -1.07
C LEU A 526 25.34 16.10 -1.70
N SER A 527 24.82 16.08 -2.93
CA SER A 527 24.40 17.32 -3.66
C SER A 527 23.23 18.05 -2.99
N LEU A 528 22.43 17.37 -2.16
CA LEU A 528 21.29 18.00 -1.45
C LEU A 528 21.75 19.00 -0.37
N HIS A 529 22.99 18.93 0.10
CA HIS A 529 23.52 19.86 1.09
C HIS A 529 23.78 21.27 0.55
N LYS A 530 23.94 21.42 -0.77
CA LYS A 530 24.22 22.70 -1.45
C LYS A 530 25.38 23.43 -0.78
N ASP A 531 26.49 22.76 -0.67
CA ASP A 531 27.70 23.22 0.02
C ASP A 531 28.86 23.30 -0.98
N ALA A 532 29.63 24.41 -0.92
CA ALA A 532 30.66 24.69 -1.92
C ALA A 532 31.77 23.63 -1.96
N ASP A 533 32.20 23.11 -0.83
CA ASP A 533 33.29 22.12 -0.73
C ASP A 533 32.80 20.76 -1.25
N ILE A 534 31.54 20.40 -0.91
CA ILE A 534 30.89 19.17 -1.38
C ILE A 534 30.66 19.26 -2.89
N ASP A 535 30.13 20.37 -3.40
CA ASP A 535 29.87 20.59 -4.82
C ASP A 535 31.17 20.57 -5.65
N ALA A 536 32.26 21.15 -5.11
CA ALA A 536 33.58 21.07 -5.73
C ALA A 536 34.11 19.61 -5.79
N ALA A 537 33.92 18.84 -4.74
CA ALA A 537 34.29 17.41 -4.74
C ALA A 537 33.45 16.60 -5.75
N ILE A 538 32.14 16.90 -5.86
CA ILE A 538 31.25 16.26 -6.84
C ILE A 538 31.73 16.57 -8.26
N GLU A 539 32.03 17.82 -8.57
CA GLU A 539 32.53 18.21 -9.89
C GLU A 539 33.87 17.57 -10.21
N LYS A 540 34.76 17.48 -9.23
CA LYS A 540 36.08 16.86 -9.40
C LYS A 540 36.04 15.35 -9.64
N HIS A 541 35.24 14.61 -8.87
CA HIS A 541 35.28 13.16 -8.81
C HIS A 541 34.14 12.46 -9.52
N TRP A 542 32.97 13.10 -9.68
CA TRP A 542 31.74 12.51 -10.21
C TRP A 542 31.07 13.37 -11.28
N ARG A 543 31.85 14.17 -12.01
CA ARG A 543 31.36 15.04 -13.08
C ARG A 543 30.46 14.30 -14.05
N GLY A 544 29.28 14.85 -14.30
CA GLY A 544 28.29 14.28 -15.23
C GLY A 544 27.45 13.14 -14.66
N LEU A 545 27.78 12.58 -13.48
CA LEU A 545 27.00 11.49 -12.88
C LEU A 545 25.59 11.92 -12.44
N LEU A 546 25.40 13.19 -12.13
CA LEU A 546 24.12 13.76 -11.67
C LEU A 546 23.24 14.27 -12.82
N VAL A 547 23.69 14.19 -14.06
CA VAL A 547 22.90 14.63 -15.22
C VAL A 547 21.74 13.66 -15.43
N THR A 548 20.52 14.14 -15.22
CA THR A 548 19.29 13.38 -15.41
C THR A 548 18.54 13.83 -16.65
N GLY A 549 17.68 12.95 -17.19
CA GLY A 549 16.84 13.23 -18.33
C GLY A 549 17.43 12.78 -19.68
N PRO A 550 16.71 13.01 -20.78
CA PRO A 550 17.13 12.57 -22.11
C PRO A 550 18.29 13.41 -22.63
N THR A 551 19.36 12.74 -23.07
CA THR A 551 20.47 13.37 -23.78
C THR A 551 20.69 12.71 -25.14
N PRO A 552 21.35 13.38 -26.10
CA PRO A 552 21.67 12.78 -27.40
C PRO A 552 22.50 11.48 -27.26
N GLU A 553 23.41 11.44 -26.31
CA GLU A 553 24.27 10.27 -26.04
C GLU A 553 23.45 9.08 -25.55
N LYS A 554 22.52 9.30 -24.61
CA LYS A 554 21.61 8.25 -24.10
C LYS A 554 20.72 7.71 -25.22
N LYS A 555 20.19 8.58 -26.07
CA LYS A 555 19.40 8.19 -27.25
C LYS A 555 20.22 7.34 -28.22
N LYS A 556 21.45 7.76 -28.52
CA LYS A 556 22.37 7.02 -29.38
C LYS A 556 22.69 5.64 -28.81
N GLU A 557 22.94 5.56 -27.51
CA GLU A 557 23.23 4.29 -26.84
C GLU A 557 22.00 3.37 -26.80
N ALA A 558 20.81 3.88 -26.59
CA ALA A 558 19.57 3.11 -26.67
C ALA A 558 19.38 2.50 -28.06
N GLU A 559 19.60 3.29 -29.13
CA GLU A 559 19.53 2.78 -30.50
C GLU A 559 20.61 1.73 -30.80
N ARG A 560 21.84 1.90 -30.28
CA ARG A 560 22.90 0.88 -30.36
C ARG A 560 22.45 -0.43 -29.72
N ILE A 561 21.90 -0.38 -28.50
CA ILE A 561 21.42 -1.58 -27.79
C ILE A 561 20.28 -2.24 -28.56
N LYS A 562 19.34 -1.49 -29.11
CA LYS A 562 18.27 -2.02 -29.97
C LYS A 562 18.86 -2.77 -31.18
N ALA A 563 19.89 -2.21 -31.81
CA ALA A 563 20.57 -2.88 -32.93
C ALA A 563 21.22 -4.19 -32.48
N VAL A 564 21.86 -4.21 -31.31
CA VAL A 564 22.47 -5.42 -30.73
C VAL A 564 21.42 -6.49 -30.47
N ILE A 565 20.28 -6.15 -29.85
CA ILE A 565 19.19 -7.08 -29.56
C ILE A 565 18.60 -7.68 -30.86
N LYS A 566 18.48 -6.90 -31.90
CA LYS A 566 17.98 -7.37 -33.21
C LYS A 566 18.87 -8.42 -33.88
N THR A 567 20.14 -8.51 -33.51
CA THR A 567 21.05 -9.56 -34.03
C THR A 567 20.79 -10.94 -33.45
N GLY A 568 19.88 -11.08 -32.51
CA GLY A 568 19.45 -12.32 -31.85
C GLY A 568 19.48 -12.19 -30.33
N LEU A 569 18.64 -12.97 -29.66
CA LEU A 569 18.63 -13.09 -28.20
C LEU A 569 19.75 -14.01 -27.72
N GLY A 570 20.27 -13.73 -26.52
CA GLY A 570 21.33 -14.49 -25.88
C GLY A 570 20.79 -15.59 -24.93
N ASP A 571 21.63 -15.97 -23.99
CA ASP A 571 21.39 -17.00 -22.97
C ASP A 571 20.57 -16.43 -21.79
N VAL A 572 19.39 -16.99 -21.56
CA VAL A 572 18.46 -16.56 -20.49
C VAL A 572 19.07 -16.78 -19.09
N ALA A 573 19.85 -17.86 -18.88
CA ALA A 573 20.46 -18.16 -17.59
C ALA A 573 21.57 -17.13 -17.23
N LYS A 574 22.38 -16.75 -18.20
CA LYS A 574 23.38 -15.69 -18.03
C LYS A 574 22.72 -14.33 -17.85
N GLY A 575 21.63 -14.06 -18.59
CA GLY A 575 20.83 -12.85 -18.42
C GLY A 575 20.22 -12.73 -17.02
N LYS A 576 19.79 -13.84 -16.42
CA LYS A 576 19.33 -13.86 -15.03
C LYS A 576 20.41 -13.39 -14.06
N ILE A 577 21.67 -13.80 -14.25
CA ILE A 577 22.77 -13.35 -13.40
C ILE A 577 22.94 -11.82 -13.49
N GLN A 578 22.83 -11.26 -14.70
CA GLN A 578 22.89 -9.81 -14.90
C GLN A 578 21.72 -9.09 -14.22
N PHE A 579 20.51 -9.64 -14.29
CA PHE A 579 19.34 -9.11 -13.61
C PHE A 579 19.50 -9.13 -12.09
N MET A 580 19.93 -10.25 -11.53
CA MET A 580 20.15 -10.38 -10.09
C MET A 580 21.21 -9.40 -9.56
N ALA A 581 22.23 -9.10 -10.37
CA ALA A 581 23.31 -8.18 -9.98
C ALA A 581 22.91 -6.70 -10.07
N ARG A 582 21.96 -6.30 -10.94
CA ARG A 582 21.67 -4.91 -11.30
C ARG A 582 20.28 -4.43 -10.96
N CYS A 583 19.27 -5.32 -10.98
CA CYS A 583 17.87 -4.96 -10.90
C CYS A 583 17.16 -5.56 -9.67
N ALA A 584 17.54 -6.81 -9.32
CA ALA A 584 16.82 -7.60 -8.32
C ALA A 584 16.89 -7.05 -6.89
N ILE A 585 17.81 -6.14 -6.59
CA ILE A 585 17.83 -5.46 -5.28
C ILE A 585 16.56 -4.63 -5.06
N CYS A 586 16.03 -4.06 -6.16
CA CYS A 586 14.86 -3.17 -6.12
C CYS A 586 13.61 -3.81 -6.72
N HIS A 587 13.75 -4.56 -7.80
CA HIS A 587 12.65 -5.07 -8.60
C HIS A 587 12.45 -6.56 -8.46
N LYS A 588 11.17 -6.95 -8.38
CA LYS A 588 10.75 -8.33 -8.55
C LYS A 588 10.52 -8.62 -10.04
N LEU A 589 10.97 -9.80 -10.52
CA LEU A 589 10.67 -10.33 -11.84
C LEU A 589 10.56 -11.86 -11.74
N PHE A 590 9.44 -12.45 -12.19
CA PHE A 590 9.15 -13.89 -12.09
C PHE A 590 9.30 -14.46 -10.67
N ASP A 591 8.73 -13.76 -9.69
CA ASP A 591 8.77 -14.08 -8.26
C ASP A 591 10.14 -13.97 -7.57
N GLU A 592 11.19 -13.50 -8.26
CA GLU A 592 12.51 -13.29 -7.69
C GLU A 592 12.89 -11.82 -7.64
N GLY A 593 13.48 -11.37 -6.52
CA GLY A 593 13.97 -10.00 -6.34
C GLY A 593 13.25 -9.20 -5.25
N GLY A 594 13.61 -7.91 -5.16
CA GLY A 594 13.16 -6.96 -4.15
C GLY A 594 11.83 -6.27 -4.47
N GLN A 595 11.37 -5.45 -3.52
CA GLN A 595 10.09 -4.72 -3.60
C GLN A 595 10.25 -3.21 -3.34
N ILE A 596 11.42 -2.65 -3.61
CA ILE A 596 11.65 -1.19 -3.55
C ILE A 596 11.09 -0.53 -4.81
N GLY A 597 11.27 -1.20 -5.96
CA GLY A 597 10.66 -0.83 -7.22
C GLY A 597 9.45 -1.69 -7.56
N PRO A 598 8.71 -1.37 -8.64
CA PRO A 598 7.58 -2.16 -9.07
C PRO A 598 7.98 -3.58 -9.49
N ASP A 599 7.05 -4.54 -9.33
CA ASP A 599 7.15 -5.86 -9.95
C ASP A 599 7.10 -5.72 -11.46
N LEU A 600 8.13 -6.23 -12.14
CA LEU A 600 8.29 -6.09 -13.59
C LEU A 600 7.62 -7.19 -14.40
N THR A 601 7.05 -8.21 -13.73
CA THR A 601 6.51 -9.41 -14.39
C THR A 601 5.35 -9.09 -15.33
N GLY A 602 4.47 -8.15 -14.95
CA GLY A 602 3.24 -7.80 -15.65
C GLY A 602 3.36 -6.69 -16.72
N TYR A 603 4.57 -6.32 -17.14
CA TYR A 603 4.78 -5.23 -18.11
C TYR A 603 4.93 -5.73 -19.56
N ASP A 604 4.98 -4.78 -20.53
CA ASP A 604 5.25 -5.05 -21.94
C ASP A 604 6.72 -5.43 -22.15
N ARG A 605 7.09 -6.58 -21.56
CA ARG A 605 8.47 -7.06 -21.52
C ARG A 605 9.01 -7.44 -22.91
N ALA A 606 8.14 -7.75 -23.86
CA ALA A 606 8.55 -8.06 -25.23
C ALA A 606 9.03 -6.81 -26.01
N ASN A 607 8.75 -5.62 -25.51
CA ASN A 607 9.10 -4.36 -26.12
C ASN A 607 10.45 -3.82 -25.60
N PRO A 608 11.52 -3.79 -26.44
CA PRO A 608 12.81 -3.24 -26.02
C PRO A 608 12.75 -1.77 -25.62
N ASP A 609 11.86 -0.97 -26.25
CA ASP A 609 11.70 0.45 -25.95
C ASP A 609 11.22 0.66 -24.52
N PHE A 610 10.29 -0.17 -24.05
CA PHE A 610 9.86 -0.14 -22.65
C PHE A 610 11.05 -0.24 -21.66
N TRP A 611 11.95 -1.18 -21.90
CA TRP A 611 13.12 -1.36 -21.03
C TRP A 611 14.10 -0.20 -21.13
N LEU A 612 14.43 0.22 -22.34
CA LEU A 612 15.44 1.25 -22.58
C LEU A 612 14.99 2.62 -22.09
N ASP A 613 13.74 3.01 -22.34
CA ASP A 613 13.20 4.29 -21.86
C ASP A 613 13.24 4.37 -20.33
N ASN A 614 12.84 3.29 -19.63
CA ASN A 614 12.88 3.24 -18.17
C ASN A 614 14.30 3.14 -17.60
N MET A 615 15.27 2.53 -18.30
CA MET A 615 16.66 2.42 -17.83
C MET A 615 17.48 3.70 -18.09
N PHE A 616 17.20 4.41 -19.19
CA PHE A 616 17.96 5.60 -19.58
C PHE A 616 17.39 6.89 -19.00
N THR A 617 16.08 6.93 -18.78
CA THR A 617 15.39 8.13 -18.27
C THR A 617 14.35 7.82 -17.19
N PRO A 618 14.73 7.12 -16.10
CA PRO A 618 13.78 6.64 -15.08
C PRO A 618 13.06 7.76 -14.32
N SER A 619 13.57 8.97 -14.36
CA SER A 619 12.95 10.15 -13.74
C SER A 619 11.94 10.84 -14.64
N LEU A 620 11.85 10.48 -15.91
CA LEU A 620 10.91 11.09 -16.85
C LEU A 620 9.47 10.69 -16.50
N GLU A 621 9.29 9.45 -16.06
CA GLU A 621 8.01 8.92 -15.60
C GLU A 621 8.20 8.10 -14.33
N ILE A 622 7.89 8.69 -13.17
CA ILE A 622 7.90 7.99 -11.90
C ILE A 622 6.49 7.51 -11.60
N ARG A 623 6.34 6.20 -11.44
CA ARG A 623 5.08 5.56 -11.15
C ARG A 623 4.52 5.99 -9.81
N GLU A 624 3.21 6.12 -9.74
CA GLU A 624 2.50 6.30 -8.48
C GLU A 624 2.87 5.18 -7.47
N GLY A 625 3.13 5.59 -6.22
CA GLY A 625 3.62 4.70 -5.17
C GLY A 625 5.14 4.54 -5.12
N PHE A 626 5.89 4.97 -6.15
CA PHE A 626 7.36 4.87 -6.22
C PHE A 626 8.06 6.24 -6.27
N GLY A 627 7.33 7.32 -6.06
CA GLY A 627 7.91 8.64 -5.85
C GLY A 627 8.71 8.70 -4.55
N ALA A 628 9.94 9.19 -4.64
CA ALA A 628 10.77 9.38 -3.46
C ALA A 628 10.43 10.70 -2.75
N TYR A 629 10.74 10.75 -1.46
CA TYR A 629 10.67 11.94 -0.63
C TYR A 629 12.06 12.34 -0.16
N ILE A 630 12.29 13.63 -0.05
CA ILE A 630 13.44 14.23 0.61
C ILE A 630 12.91 14.80 1.93
N VAL A 631 13.42 14.27 3.03
CA VAL A 631 13.03 14.69 4.39
C VAL A 631 14.25 15.30 5.07
N LYS A 632 14.13 16.56 5.43
CA LYS A 632 15.11 17.26 6.26
C LYS A 632 14.61 17.31 7.69
N THR A 633 15.40 16.83 8.62
CA THR A 633 15.08 16.87 10.05
C THR A 633 15.61 18.15 10.69
N LYS A 634 15.00 18.58 11.80
CA LYS A 634 15.50 19.71 12.62
C LYS A 634 16.91 19.49 13.16
N GLY A 635 17.33 18.23 13.32
CA GLY A 635 18.69 17.83 13.65
C GLY A 635 19.65 17.82 12.45
N GLY A 636 19.28 18.41 11.31
CA GLY A 636 20.16 18.58 10.13
C GLY A 636 20.34 17.33 9.27
N GLN A 637 19.72 16.20 9.60
CA GLN A 637 19.79 14.99 8.78
C GLN A 637 18.90 15.13 7.54
N ILE A 638 19.42 14.78 6.37
CA ILE A 638 18.66 14.65 5.13
C ILE A 638 18.48 13.16 4.82
N LEU A 639 17.25 12.74 4.64
CA LEU A 639 16.85 11.38 4.28
C LEU A 639 16.19 11.40 2.92
N THR A 640 16.53 10.44 2.06
CA THR A 640 15.88 10.26 0.76
C THR A 640 15.39 8.82 0.61
N GLY A 641 14.14 8.63 0.24
CA GLY A 641 13.58 7.28 0.09
C GLY A 641 12.08 7.28 -0.20
N LEU A 642 11.52 6.08 -0.27
CA LEU A 642 10.08 5.88 -0.39
C LEU A 642 9.40 6.05 0.97
N MET A 643 8.17 6.52 0.96
CA MET A 643 7.32 6.52 2.14
C MET A 643 6.84 5.08 2.42
N ASP A 644 7.38 4.45 3.46
CA ASP A 644 7.00 3.08 3.85
C ASP A 644 5.78 3.09 4.79
N ALA A 645 5.74 4.03 5.73
CA ALA A 645 4.60 4.22 6.63
C ALA A 645 4.46 5.68 7.04
N GLN A 646 3.25 6.07 7.41
CA GLN A 646 2.93 7.36 8.02
C GLN A 646 1.77 7.18 9.00
N ASP A 647 1.91 7.77 10.19
CA ASP A 647 0.85 7.84 11.20
C ASP A 647 0.88 9.19 11.94
N ALA A 648 0.11 9.31 13.02
CA ALA A 648 0.03 10.55 13.80
C ALA A 648 1.37 10.95 14.46
N ASN A 649 2.28 10.00 14.70
CA ASN A 649 3.55 10.26 15.36
C ASN A 649 4.67 10.64 14.38
N GLY A 650 4.56 10.25 13.11
CA GLY A 650 5.58 10.54 12.12
C GLY A 650 5.53 9.67 10.88
N ILE A 651 6.69 9.55 10.26
CA ILE A 651 6.86 8.84 8.99
C ILE A 651 7.97 7.80 9.09
N VAL A 652 7.91 6.80 8.21
CA VAL A 652 9.00 5.85 7.99
C VAL A 652 9.46 5.98 6.55
N ILE A 653 10.71 6.36 6.36
CA ILE A 653 11.36 6.46 5.04
C ILE A 653 12.17 5.19 4.80
N LYS A 654 11.99 4.59 3.63
CA LYS A 654 12.72 3.41 3.17
C LYS A 654 13.69 3.79 2.06
N ASP A 655 14.99 3.62 2.32
CA ASP A 655 16.05 3.95 1.36
C ASP A 655 16.25 2.86 0.28
N MET A 656 17.18 3.10 -0.65
CA MET A 656 17.52 2.14 -1.72
C MET A 656 18.10 0.81 -1.22
N ALA A 657 18.66 0.77 -0.01
CA ALA A 657 19.18 -0.43 0.61
C ALA A 657 18.10 -1.19 1.44
N ASN A 658 16.82 -0.73 1.34
CA ASN A 658 15.69 -1.23 2.12
C ASN A 658 15.82 -0.96 3.64
N ASN A 659 16.67 -0.02 4.03
CA ASN A 659 16.75 0.42 5.43
C ASN A 659 15.56 1.34 5.72
N LYS A 660 14.90 1.10 6.86
CA LYS A 660 13.75 1.87 7.30
C LYS A 660 14.16 2.83 8.41
N THR A 661 13.94 4.12 8.19
CA THR A 661 14.22 5.17 9.16
C THR A 661 12.93 5.85 9.59
N ALA A 662 12.56 5.68 10.86
CA ALA A 662 11.43 6.39 11.46
C ALA A 662 11.86 7.82 11.83
N VAL A 663 11.04 8.81 11.46
CA VAL A 663 11.21 10.23 11.78
C VAL A 663 9.93 10.72 12.45
N LYS A 664 10.07 11.27 13.66
CA LYS A 664 8.92 11.83 14.37
C LYS A 664 8.37 13.05 13.63
N GLN A 665 7.06 13.25 13.67
CA GLN A 665 6.43 14.44 13.05
C GLN A 665 7.02 15.73 13.59
N ALA A 666 7.32 15.78 14.90
CA ALA A 666 7.93 16.93 15.56
C ALA A 666 9.37 17.23 15.08
N ASP A 667 10.08 16.23 14.57
CA ASP A 667 11.48 16.35 14.13
C ASP A 667 11.60 16.70 12.64
N ILE A 668 10.50 16.69 11.89
CA ILE A 668 10.51 17.08 10.49
C ILE A 668 10.63 18.60 10.38
N GLU A 669 11.66 19.09 9.73
CA GLU A 669 11.82 20.50 9.34
C GLU A 669 11.14 20.76 8.00
N LYS A 670 11.42 19.89 7.01
CA LYS A 670 10.88 19.98 5.65
C LYS A 670 10.72 18.59 5.05
N MET A 671 9.63 18.39 4.33
CA MET A 671 9.42 17.20 3.51
C MET A 671 8.91 17.63 2.13
N GLU A 672 9.54 17.11 1.08
CA GLU A 672 9.16 17.39 -0.30
C GLU A 672 9.29 16.14 -1.18
N ALA A 673 8.45 16.04 -2.21
CA ALA A 673 8.58 14.99 -3.19
C ALA A 673 9.84 15.22 -4.04
N SER A 674 10.63 14.17 -4.23
CA SER A 674 11.79 14.23 -5.13
C SER A 674 11.33 14.21 -6.59
N PRO A 675 11.84 15.12 -7.43
CA PRO A 675 11.59 15.06 -8.87
C PRO A 675 12.41 13.93 -9.56
N ILE A 676 13.30 13.28 -8.81
CA ILE A 676 14.23 12.28 -9.33
C ILE A 676 13.84 10.90 -8.79
N SER A 677 13.76 9.91 -9.69
CA SER A 677 13.52 8.51 -9.36
C SER A 677 14.66 7.94 -8.50
N LEU A 678 14.31 7.04 -7.57
CA LEU A 678 15.32 6.23 -6.89
C LEU A 678 16.05 5.28 -7.86
N MET A 679 15.41 4.90 -8.96
CA MET A 679 16.04 4.04 -9.97
C MET A 679 17.24 4.77 -10.57
N PRO A 680 18.45 4.20 -10.49
CA PRO A 680 19.63 4.83 -11.05
C PRO A 680 19.63 4.72 -12.58
N GLU A 681 20.27 5.68 -13.22
CA GLU A 681 20.59 5.61 -14.65
C GLU A 681 21.89 4.82 -14.88
N GLY A 682 22.16 4.43 -16.11
CA GLY A 682 23.42 3.75 -16.46
C GLY A 682 23.49 2.27 -16.08
N LEU A 683 22.36 1.61 -15.90
CA LEU A 683 22.26 0.20 -15.51
C LEU A 683 22.90 -0.76 -16.54
N THR A 684 23.07 -0.34 -17.81
CA THR A 684 23.70 -1.11 -18.86
C THR A 684 25.20 -0.78 -19.05
N ALA A 685 25.74 0.16 -18.27
CA ALA A 685 27.13 0.57 -18.38
C ALA A 685 28.09 -0.60 -18.13
N GLY A 686 29.13 -0.69 -18.99
CA GLY A 686 30.16 -1.72 -18.91
C GLY A 686 29.74 -3.12 -19.39
N MET A 687 28.52 -3.27 -19.93
CA MET A 687 28.08 -4.54 -20.54
C MET A 687 28.63 -4.67 -21.97
N SER A 688 29.16 -5.84 -22.30
CA SER A 688 29.49 -6.20 -23.69
C SER A 688 28.21 -6.45 -24.49
N ASP A 689 28.32 -6.50 -25.82
CA ASP A 689 27.19 -6.84 -26.69
C ASP A 689 26.62 -8.24 -26.39
N ALA A 690 27.46 -9.19 -25.97
CA ALA A 690 27.04 -10.51 -25.54
C ALA A 690 26.25 -10.42 -24.21
N ASP A 691 26.75 -9.69 -23.22
CA ASP A 691 26.03 -9.48 -21.95
C ASP A 691 24.67 -8.80 -22.14
N LEU A 692 24.58 -7.81 -23.05
CA LEU A 692 23.34 -7.13 -23.41
C LEU A 692 22.33 -8.12 -24.02
N LYS A 693 22.76 -8.98 -24.95
CA LYS A 693 21.89 -10.02 -25.53
C LYS A 693 21.37 -10.97 -24.46
N ASP A 694 22.24 -11.45 -23.60
CA ASP A 694 21.88 -12.36 -22.50
C ASP A 694 20.90 -11.67 -21.54
N PHE A 695 21.18 -10.43 -21.14
CA PHE A 695 20.35 -9.66 -20.23
C PHE A 695 18.95 -9.43 -20.80
N PHE A 696 18.83 -8.98 -22.05
CA PHE A 696 17.53 -8.77 -22.68
C PHE A 696 16.81 -10.09 -23.00
N ALA A 697 17.53 -11.20 -23.23
CA ALA A 697 16.94 -12.52 -23.34
C ALA A 697 16.18 -12.91 -22.06
N TYR A 698 16.74 -12.60 -20.87
CA TYR A 698 16.06 -12.84 -19.60
C TYR A 698 14.90 -11.89 -19.38
N LEU A 699 15.08 -10.59 -19.60
CA LEU A 699 14.05 -9.57 -19.37
C LEU A 699 12.81 -9.79 -20.26
N MET A 700 13.05 -10.15 -21.53
CA MET A 700 12.01 -10.25 -22.56
C MET A 700 11.44 -11.67 -22.69
N ARG A 701 11.89 -12.64 -21.87
CA ARG A 701 11.34 -14.01 -21.93
C ARG A 701 9.84 -13.98 -21.61
N LYS A 702 9.09 -14.90 -22.25
CA LYS A 702 7.65 -15.11 -22.06
C LYS A 702 7.34 -15.73 -20.71
#